data_a7427231eb5a8dd550bf344fa71c59b7
#
_entry.id   a7427231eb5a8dd550bf344fa71c59b7
#
_cell.length_a   1.000
_cell.length_b   1.000
_cell.length_c   1.000
_cell.angle_alpha   90.00
_cell.angle_beta   90.00
_cell.angle_gamma   90.00
#
_symmetry.space_group_name_H-M   'P 1'
#
loop_
_entity.id
_entity.type
_entity.pdbx_description
1 polymer ?
#
loop_
_entity_poly.entity_id
_entity_poly.type
_entity_poly.pdbx_seq_one_letter_code
_entity_poly.pdbx_strand_id
1 'polypeptide(L)'
;MEKFSYLGNTDPQSIESLYQQYLSDPSSVSPDWQHFFGGFDFAQTHFPAKTEQPATANRGFHNEFNVIDLINAYRERGHLFTQTNPVRTRRQYSPTLDHENFGLSDDDLNKEFQAGNEIGIGKAPLSQIIEHLKTTYCQSIGVEFMYIRTPEIVEWLKAKMEGNRNVPQFTKDTKKQILKKLTEAVGFEHFVRKRFPGQKRFSLEGGETLIPAMDSVIEKGADMGIREYVIGMAHRGRLNVLGNILRKPYRKIFSEFGGMAYADETLLGDVKYHLGCTLETETSGGKTIHLNIAPNPSHLETVTPIVEGLARAKAERKYNNDLLSIAPIIIHGDASIAGQGVVYEVLQMSQLPAYKTGGTIHLVINNQLGFTTNYLEARSSTYCTDVAKTIQSPIFHVNGDDVEAVVYTIGLAMEFRQKFQRDVFIDLLCYRKYGHNESDEPRFTQPLLYKVIEKHPDPATLYIDKLVGENVISKDYAKGLWDSFNEIMDQELAESKKIVEGNIDPFLEHTWEGFSKPDELQIFNGYDTRVNPETLRELGLKITSLPQDKNFFRKTIRLMEERKNMVEEGIKLDWAMAELLAYASLLNENIPVRFTGQDVVRGTFSHRHAVLIAEDTALGYSPLSHIKDDQGKFEIYNSLLSEYGALGFEYGYAMASPQSLVIWEAQFGDFINGAQIIIDQFISSAEEKWRVMNGLVMLLPHGFEGQGPEHSSARMERFLELCAQNNMQVANCTTPANFFHILRRQVKRNFRKPLVIFTPKSLLRHPKCVSSLQELAEGEFKAVIDDTAEEEGIERVIFCSGKIYYELVEYRQKHEHFNTAIVRLEQLYPFPADEIKKIREKYNKADRWLWVQEEPKNMGAWYFIREFMHFINPGVIARPPSGSPASGSSKFHQIQQNKIVEKSFEDCNCENVCRECKQLCISHLNQFNVV
;
A
#
# COMPACT_ATOMS: atom_id res chain seq x y z
N MET A 1 37.29 1.60 -18.06
CA MET A 1 37.55 3.01 -17.72
C MET A 1 37.41 3.80 -19.00
N GLU A 2 36.31 4.51 -19.15
CA GLU A 2 36.07 5.37 -20.31
C GLU A 2 37.11 6.47 -20.33
N LYS A 3 37.93 6.49 -21.38
CA LYS A 3 39.05 7.45 -21.53
C LYS A 3 38.61 8.90 -21.65
N PHE A 4 37.32 9.22 -21.78
CA PHE A 4 36.77 10.55 -22.02
C PHE A 4 35.48 10.86 -21.23
N SER A 5 35.25 10.23 -20.05
CA SER A 5 34.03 10.39 -19.26
C SER A 5 33.75 11.84 -18.81
N TYR A 6 34.75 12.69 -18.78
CA TYR A 6 34.63 14.11 -18.44
C TYR A 6 34.02 14.98 -19.55
N LEU A 7 33.86 14.42 -20.76
CA LEU A 7 33.17 15.10 -21.90
C LEU A 7 31.73 14.61 -22.08
N GLY A 8 31.28 13.62 -21.35
CA GLY A 8 30.10 12.80 -21.60
C GLY A 8 28.75 13.50 -21.64
N ASN A 9 28.62 14.76 -21.22
CA ASN A 9 27.37 15.50 -21.24
C ASN A 9 27.51 16.94 -21.80
N THR A 10 28.61 17.24 -22.44
CA THR A 10 28.83 18.59 -22.96
C THR A 10 28.48 18.64 -24.44
N ASP A 11 27.57 19.57 -24.79
CA ASP A 11 27.18 19.82 -26.16
C ASP A 11 28.41 20.20 -27.02
N PRO A 12 28.63 19.59 -28.19
CA PRO A 12 29.74 19.90 -29.10
C PRO A 12 29.85 21.38 -29.47
N GLN A 13 28.72 22.08 -29.60
CA GLN A 13 28.72 23.54 -29.91
C GLN A 13 29.24 24.37 -28.73
N SER A 14 29.01 23.91 -27.50
CA SER A 14 29.57 24.58 -26.32
C SER A 14 31.06 24.36 -26.20
N ILE A 15 31.60 23.19 -26.58
CA ILE A 15 33.05 22.92 -26.61
C ILE A 15 33.72 23.79 -27.70
N GLU A 16 33.10 23.90 -28.89
CA GLU A 16 33.59 24.72 -29.97
C GLU A 16 33.64 26.22 -29.57
N SER A 17 32.58 26.71 -28.90
CA SER A 17 32.56 28.07 -28.38
C SER A 17 33.67 28.35 -27.35
N LEU A 18 33.90 27.40 -26.43
CA LEU A 18 35.00 27.48 -25.44
C LEU A 18 36.36 27.43 -26.11
N TYR A 19 36.52 26.66 -27.18
CA TYR A 19 37.77 26.59 -27.93
C TYR A 19 38.05 27.92 -28.69
N GLN A 20 37.03 28.54 -29.25
CA GLN A 20 37.15 29.85 -29.87
C GLN A 20 37.54 30.96 -28.87
N GLN A 21 36.97 30.89 -27.63
CA GLN A 21 37.36 31.76 -26.53
C GLN A 21 38.83 31.52 -26.11
N TYR A 22 39.24 30.27 -25.96
CA TYR A 22 40.63 29.91 -25.66
C TYR A 22 41.58 30.40 -26.75
N LEU A 23 41.26 30.28 -28.02
CA LEU A 23 42.10 30.77 -29.12
C LEU A 23 42.24 32.31 -29.11
N SER A 24 41.21 33.02 -28.66
CA SER A 24 41.25 34.50 -28.59
C SER A 24 41.99 34.99 -27.34
N ASP A 25 41.80 34.33 -26.19
CA ASP A 25 42.51 34.59 -24.93
C ASP A 25 42.50 33.31 -24.10
N PRO A 26 43.63 32.60 -23.98
CA PRO A 26 43.75 31.39 -23.19
C PRO A 26 43.33 31.52 -21.73
N SER A 27 43.43 32.73 -21.17
CA SER A 27 43.03 32.98 -19.75
C SER A 27 41.54 33.15 -19.56
N SER A 28 40.77 33.26 -20.65
CA SER A 28 39.30 33.44 -20.64
C SER A 28 38.52 32.19 -20.29
N VAL A 29 39.15 31.00 -20.31
CA VAL A 29 38.55 29.73 -19.99
C VAL A 29 39.13 29.16 -18.68
N SER A 30 38.40 28.23 -18.03
CA SER A 30 38.89 27.63 -16.77
C SER A 30 40.20 26.88 -16.96
N PRO A 31 41.05 26.75 -15.89
CA PRO A 31 42.35 26.05 -15.97
C PRO A 31 42.26 24.64 -16.57
N ASP A 32 41.17 23.92 -16.35
CA ASP A 32 40.95 22.57 -16.90
C ASP A 32 40.77 22.61 -18.43
N TRP A 33 40.04 23.58 -18.94
CA TRP A 33 39.91 23.81 -20.37
C TRP A 33 41.18 24.33 -21.01
N GLN A 34 41.97 25.13 -20.31
CA GLN A 34 43.27 25.57 -20.79
C GLN A 34 44.22 24.37 -21.01
N HIS A 35 44.27 23.47 -20.06
CA HIS A 35 45.07 22.24 -20.15
C HIS A 35 44.57 21.32 -21.28
N PHE A 36 43.27 21.20 -21.40
CA PHE A 36 42.64 20.37 -22.45
C PHE A 36 42.95 20.89 -23.84
N PHE A 37 42.68 22.18 -24.08
CA PHE A 37 42.93 22.80 -25.40
C PHE A 37 44.42 22.95 -25.70
N GLY A 38 45.24 23.23 -24.69
CA GLY A 38 46.71 23.22 -24.84
C GLY A 38 47.25 21.84 -25.26
N GLY A 39 46.68 20.76 -24.70
CA GLY A 39 46.97 19.39 -25.12
C GLY A 39 46.47 19.09 -26.55
N PHE A 40 45.31 19.63 -26.92
CA PHE A 40 44.74 19.50 -28.26
C PHE A 40 45.60 20.22 -29.33
N ASP A 41 46.03 21.44 -29.05
CA ASP A 41 46.89 22.23 -29.94
C ASP A 41 48.29 21.61 -30.05
N PHE A 42 48.82 21.08 -28.95
CA PHE A 42 50.07 20.36 -28.95
C PHE A 42 49.97 19.11 -29.87
N ALA A 43 48.86 18.36 -29.76
CA ALA A 43 48.60 17.20 -30.59
C ALA A 43 48.49 17.61 -32.11
N GLN A 44 47.79 18.70 -32.43
CA GLN A 44 47.71 19.17 -33.79
C GLN A 44 49.06 19.67 -34.35
N THR A 45 49.83 20.34 -33.51
CA THR A 45 51.09 20.95 -33.94
C THR A 45 52.24 19.95 -34.08
N HIS A 46 52.33 18.99 -33.15
CA HIS A 46 53.48 18.04 -33.10
C HIS A 46 53.18 16.69 -33.74
N PHE A 47 51.89 16.38 -33.93
CA PHE A 47 51.44 15.18 -34.65
C PHE A 47 50.53 15.61 -35.82
N PRO A 48 51.02 16.40 -36.79
CA PRO A 48 50.18 16.75 -37.94
C PRO A 48 49.78 15.44 -38.62
N ALA A 49 48.50 15.32 -38.94
CA ALA A 49 48.00 14.18 -39.69
C ALA A 49 48.81 14.03 -40.95
N LYS A 50 49.50 12.91 -41.13
CA LYS A 50 50.16 12.58 -42.39
C LYS A 50 49.06 12.53 -43.43
N THR A 51 49.15 13.50 -44.32
CA THR A 51 48.36 13.58 -45.53
C THR A 51 48.51 12.28 -46.34
N GLU A 52 47.35 11.75 -46.79
CA GLU A 52 47.20 10.64 -47.72
C GLU A 52 47.33 9.21 -47.16
N GLN A 53 46.36 8.83 -46.39
CA GLN A 53 45.78 7.47 -46.54
C GLN A 53 44.46 7.56 -47.29
N PRO A 54 44.10 6.55 -48.11
CA PRO A 54 42.94 6.68 -49.00
C PRO A 54 41.66 6.79 -48.18
N ALA A 55 40.72 7.60 -48.63
CA ALA A 55 39.45 7.95 -48.03
C ALA A 55 38.55 6.74 -47.61
N THR A 56 38.94 5.54 -48.01
CA THR A 56 38.25 4.29 -47.70
C THR A 56 38.50 3.74 -46.27
N ALA A 57 39.69 3.98 -45.66
CA ALA A 57 39.99 3.44 -44.31
C ALA A 57 39.32 4.30 -43.21
N ASN A 58 39.21 5.62 -43.41
CA ASN A 58 38.58 6.54 -42.48
C ASN A 58 37.02 6.37 -42.46
N ARG A 59 36.41 6.10 -43.62
CA ARG A 59 34.98 5.77 -43.74
C ARG A 59 34.66 4.44 -43.04
N GLY A 60 35.54 3.44 -43.07
CA GLY A 60 35.31 2.14 -42.42
C GLY A 60 35.16 2.26 -40.88
N PHE A 61 36.04 3.02 -40.24
CA PHE A 61 35.96 3.26 -38.79
C PHE A 61 34.75 4.11 -38.41
N HIS A 62 34.42 5.11 -39.18
CA HIS A 62 33.23 5.96 -38.89
C HIS A 62 31.94 5.16 -39.00
N ASN A 63 31.81 4.30 -39.99
CA ASN A 63 30.65 3.46 -40.18
C ASN A 63 30.49 2.40 -39.07
N GLU A 64 31.55 1.90 -38.42
CA GLU A 64 31.45 1.02 -37.24
C GLU A 64 30.76 1.74 -36.07
N PHE A 65 31.12 3.00 -35.79
CA PHE A 65 30.44 3.79 -34.75
C PHE A 65 28.97 4.07 -35.14
N ASN A 66 28.68 4.37 -36.39
CA ASN A 66 27.33 4.55 -36.88
C ASN A 66 26.44 3.30 -36.68
N VAL A 67 27.02 2.10 -36.86
CA VAL A 67 26.32 0.85 -36.56
C VAL A 67 26.12 0.62 -35.07
N ILE A 68 27.09 1.00 -34.23
CA ILE A 68 26.94 0.97 -32.75
C ILE A 68 25.82 1.91 -32.31
N ASP A 69 25.77 3.12 -32.87
CA ASP A 69 24.70 4.10 -32.59
C ASP A 69 23.33 3.56 -33.02
N LEU A 70 23.25 2.91 -34.18
CA LEU A 70 22.06 2.22 -34.65
C LEU A 70 21.63 1.12 -33.68
N ILE A 71 22.55 0.28 -33.19
CA ILE A 71 22.28 -0.78 -32.20
C ILE A 71 21.70 -0.16 -30.92
N ASN A 72 22.34 0.88 -30.41
CA ASN A 72 21.89 1.57 -29.19
C ASN A 72 20.53 2.24 -29.40
N ALA A 73 20.27 2.82 -30.56
CA ALA A 73 18.95 3.38 -30.87
C ALA A 73 17.83 2.32 -30.88
N TYR A 74 18.11 1.09 -31.35
CA TYR A 74 17.15 -0.02 -31.21
C TYR A 74 16.93 -0.41 -29.74
N ARG A 75 17.98 -0.44 -28.92
CA ARG A 75 17.89 -0.71 -27.47
C ARG A 75 17.07 0.35 -26.73
N GLU A 76 17.25 1.62 -27.09
CA GLU A 76 16.57 2.76 -26.46
C GLU A 76 15.16 3.01 -26.99
N ARG A 77 14.93 2.83 -28.31
CA ARG A 77 13.71 3.28 -28.99
C ARG A 77 12.96 2.17 -29.72
N GLY A 78 13.48 0.96 -29.77
CA GLY A 78 12.87 -0.17 -30.49
C GLY A 78 11.43 -0.43 -30.05
N HIS A 79 11.16 -0.27 -28.74
CA HIS A 79 9.83 -0.37 -28.18
C HIS A 79 8.79 0.60 -28.80
N LEU A 80 9.19 1.70 -29.41
CA LEU A 80 8.32 2.62 -30.12
C LEU A 80 7.89 2.09 -31.51
N PHE A 81 8.59 1.11 -32.05
CA PHE A 81 8.41 0.57 -33.40
C PHE A 81 7.91 -0.88 -33.42
N THR A 82 7.39 -1.38 -32.28
CA THR A 82 6.88 -2.75 -32.12
C THR A 82 5.49 -2.96 -32.72
N GLN A 83 5.11 -4.22 -32.86
CA GLN A 83 3.78 -4.67 -33.30
C GLN A 83 2.96 -5.16 -32.09
N THR A 84 2.95 -4.39 -31.01
CA THR A 84 2.33 -4.79 -29.75
C THR A 84 0.84 -4.44 -29.64
N ASN A 85 0.28 -3.60 -30.52
CA ASN A 85 -1.14 -3.22 -30.41
C ASN A 85 -2.02 -4.05 -31.33
N PRO A 86 -2.95 -4.86 -30.82
CA PRO A 86 -3.76 -5.77 -31.64
C PRO A 86 -4.85 -5.08 -32.49
N VAL A 87 -5.34 -3.91 -32.07
CA VAL A 87 -6.55 -3.29 -32.65
C VAL A 87 -6.38 -1.86 -33.13
N ARG A 88 -5.21 -1.25 -32.91
CA ARG A 88 -4.94 0.13 -33.36
C ARG A 88 -3.67 0.23 -34.17
N THR A 89 -3.69 1.09 -35.18
CA THR A 89 -2.47 1.52 -35.84
C THR A 89 -1.66 2.35 -34.87
N ARG A 90 -0.39 2.06 -34.79
CA ARG A 90 0.54 2.75 -33.90
C ARG A 90 0.81 4.18 -34.32
N ARG A 91 1.19 5.04 -33.35
CA ARG A 91 1.74 6.37 -33.65
C ARG A 91 3.02 6.23 -34.47
N GLN A 92 3.19 7.15 -35.40
CA GLN A 92 4.47 7.27 -36.13
C GLN A 92 5.41 8.10 -35.28
N TYR A 93 6.59 7.58 -35.03
CA TYR A 93 7.65 8.25 -34.28
C TYR A 93 8.76 8.67 -35.23
N SER A 94 9.39 9.83 -34.97
CA SER A 94 10.48 10.38 -35.75
C SER A 94 11.62 10.81 -34.80
N PRO A 95 12.89 10.64 -35.19
CA PRO A 95 13.35 9.91 -36.39
C PRO A 95 13.03 8.41 -36.29
N THR A 96 12.91 7.76 -37.45
CA THR A 96 12.76 6.30 -37.55
C THR A 96 14.08 5.60 -37.20
N LEU A 97 14.04 4.26 -37.12
CA LEU A 97 15.24 3.42 -36.92
C LEU A 97 15.85 2.96 -38.24
N ASP A 98 15.58 3.69 -39.35
CA ASP A 98 16.16 3.38 -40.62
C ASP A 98 17.64 3.79 -40.65
N HIS A 99 18.47 2.98 -41.29
CA HIS A 99 19.91 3.13 -41.23
C HIS A 99 20.44 4.45 -41.81
N GLU A 100 19.67 5.09 -42.70
CA GLU A 100 20.00 6.39 -43.26
C GLU A 100 20.02 7.49 -42.17
N ASN A 101 19.20 7.38 -41.13
CA ASN A 101 19.20 8.32 -39.99
C ASN A 101 20.48 8.24 -39.15
N PHE A 102 21.32 7.24 -39.41
CA PHE A 102 22.60 7.01 -38.72
C PHE A 102 23.80 7.22 -39.66
N GLY A 103 23.59 7.85 -40.81
CA GLY A 103 24.67 8.12 -41.79
C GLY A 103 25.17 6.89 -42.56
N LEU A 104 24.38 5.82 -42.54
CA LEU A 104 24.59 4.62 -43.31
C LEU A 104 23.78 4.68 -44.60
N SER A 105 24.17 3.91 -45.61
CA SER A 105 23.51 3.90 -46.92
C SER A 105 23.14 2.47 -47.34
N ASP A 106 22.31 2.31 -48.37
CA ASP A 106 21.97 1.01 -48.93
C ASP A 106 23.20 0.21 -49.39
N ASP A 107 24.27 0.90 -49.82
CA ASP A 107 25.54 0.27 -50.18
C ASP A 107 26.26 -0.39 -48.98
N ASP A 108 25.91 0.01 -47.76
CA ASP A 108 26.47 -0.52 -46.52
C ASP A 108 25.76 -1.78 -46.05
N LEU A 109 24.56 -2.09 -46.56
CA LEU A 109 23.72 -3.22 -46.08
C LEU A 109 24.43 -4.59 -46.23
N ASN A 110 25.23 -4.76 -47.24
CA ASN A 110 25.97 -6.00 -47.49
C ASN A 110 27.41 -5.99 -46.94
N LYS A 111 27.86 -4.86 -46.36
CA LYS A 111 29.18 -4.76 -45.74
C LYS A 111 29.16 -5.39 -44.37
N GLU A 112 30.24 -6.06 -44.00
CA GLU A 112 30.42 -6.67 -42.71
C GLU A 112 30.98 -5.69 -41.69
N PHE A 113 30.38 -5.68 -40.48
CA PHE A 113 30.74 -4.82 -39.35
C PHE A 113 31.12 -5.64 -38.12
N GLN A 114 32.16 -5.21 -37.41
CA GLN A 114 32.55 -5.77 -36.12
C GLN A 114 31.51 -5.47 -35.03
N ALA A 115 30.73 -4.40 -35.18
CA ALA A 115 29.67 -4.03 -34.28
C ALA A 115 28.63 -5.14 -34.05
N GLY A 116 28.52 -6.13 -34.95
CA GLY A 116 27.69 -7.31 -34.70
C GLY A 116 28.10 -8.12 -33.47
N ASN A 117 29.33 -7.95 -32.95
CA ASN A 117 29.77 -8.58 -31.69
C ASN A 117 29.00 -8.00 -30.48
N GLU A 118 28.54 -6.73 -30.52
CA GLU A 118 27.80 -6.08 -29.47
C GLU A 118 26.45 -6.76 -29.17
N ILE A 119 25.90 -7.46 -30.19
CA ILE A 119 24.62 -8.19 -30.07
C ILE A 119 24.82 -9.73 -30.16
N GLY A 120 26.06 -10.18 -30.05
CA GLY A 120 26.41 -11.61 -29.93
C GLY A 120 26.35 -12.42 -31.22
N ILE A 121 26.23 -11.77 -32.41
CA ILE A 121 26.20 -12.51 -33.70
C ILE A 121 27.55 -12.54 -34.41
N GLY A 122 28.59 -11.96 -33.80
CA GLY A 122 29.90 -11.87 -34.39
C GLY A 122 29.96 -10.81 -35.51
N LYS A 123 31.04 -10.81 -36.27
CA LYS A 123 31.17 -9.96 -37.45
C LYS A 123 30.09 -10.34 -38.49
N ALA A 124 29.24 -9.40 -38.87
CA ALA A 124 28.07 -9.68 -39.71
C ALA A 124 27.75 -8.54 -40.68
N PRO A 125 27.04 -8.81 -41.78
CA PRO A 125 26.50 -7.77 -42.67
C PRO A 125 25.51 -6.85 -41.93
N LEU A 126 25.47 -5.56 -42.27
CA LEU A 126 24.55 -4.60 -41.66
C LEU A 126 23.10 -5.06 -41.79
N SER A 127 22.67 -5.62 -42.90
CA SER A 127 21.35 -6.17 -43.13
C SER A 127 20.98 -7.24 -42.07
N GLN A 128 21.94 -8.11 -41.73
CA GLN A 128 21.74 -9.13 -40.69
C GLN A 128 21.66 -8.53 -39.27
N ILE A 129 22.50 -7.52 -39.00
CA ILE A 129 22.45 -6.77 -37.74
C ILE A 129 21.07 -6.13 -37.58
N ILE A 130 20.56 -5.41 -38.61
CA ILE A 130 19.24 -4.79 -38.59
C ILE A 130 18.13 -5.84 -38.41
N GLU A 131 18.18 -6.95 -39.11
CA GLU A 131 17.19 -8.02 -38.98
C GLU A 131 17.16 -8.57 -37.54
N HIS A 132 18.34 -8.82 -36.97
CA HIS A 132 18.48 -9.28 -35.59
C HIS A 132 17.84 -8.27 -34.60
N LEU A 133 18.15 -6.98 -34.75
CA LEU A 133 17.63 -5.93 -33.91
C LEU A 133 16.11 -5.74 -34.08
N LYS A 134 15.60 -5.74 -35.32
CA LYS A 134 14.15 -5.66 -35.60
C LYS A 134 13.40 -6.84 -34.98
N THR A 135 13.97 -8.04 -35.09
CA THR A 135 13.38 -9.23 -34.50
C THR A 135 13.34 -9.14 -32.96
N THR A 136 14.44 -8.70 -32.35
CA THR A 136 14.56 -8.59 -30.89
C THR A 136 13.65 -7.51 -30.29
N TYR A 137 13.60 -6.31 -30.89
CA TYR A 137 13.06 -5.12 -30.24
C TYR A 137 11.79 -4.56 -30.88
N CYS A 138 11.38 -5.02 -32.08
CA CYS A 138 10.31 -4.40 -32.84
C CYS A 138 9.15 -5.35 -33.23
N GLN A 139 9.08 -6.55 -32.66
CA GLN A 139 8.00 -7.50 -32.93
C GLN A 139 6.89 -7.43 -31.85
N SER A 140 6.38 -8.58 -31.42
CA SER A 140 5.33 -8.70 -30.40
C SER A 140 5.76 -8.25 -29.00
N ILE A 141 7.09 -8.05 -28.77
CA ILE A 141 7.66 -7.62 -27.49
C ILE A 141 8.47 -6.35 -27.69
N GLY A 142 8.16 -5.32 -26.92
CA GLY A 142 8.97 -4.12 -26.78
C GLY A 142 9.50 -4.01 -25.37
N VAL A 143 10.69 -3.48 -25.16
CA VAL A 143 11.29 -3.40 -23.82
C VAL A 143 11.88 -2.03 -23.58
N GLU A 144 11.57 -1.47 -22.41
CA GLU A 144 12.18 -0.26 -21.91
C GLU A 144 13.10 -0.60 -20.73
N PHE A 145 14.39 -0.35 -20.85
CA PHE A 145 15.38 -0.74 -19.84
C PHE A 145 16.66 0.12 -19.83
N MET A 146 16.94 0.87 -20.88
CA MET A 146 18.20 1.62 -21.02
C MET A 146 18.33 2.78 -20.01
N TYR A 147 17.25 3.17 -19.35
CA TYR A 147 17.27 4.16 -18.26
C TYR A 147 17.74 3.57 -16.91
N ILE A 148 17.89 2.26 -16.81
CA ILE A 148 18.35 1.57 -15.59
C ILE A 148 19.82 1.87 -15.38
N ARG A 149 20.17 2.40 -14.21
CA ARG A 149 21.53 2.87 -13.91
C ARG A 149 22.48 1.77 -13.42
N THR A 150 21.97 0.57 -13.13
CA THR A 150 22.75 -0.57 -12.65
C THR A 150 23.27 -1.36 -13.86
N PRO A 151 24.57 -1.31 -14.19
CA PRO A 151 25.12 -1.97 -15.38
C PRO A 151 24.85 -3.46 -15.44
N GLU A 152 24.96 -4.17 -14.30
CA GLU A 152 24.68 -5.61 -14.24
C GLU A 152 23.27 -5.96 -14.73
N ILE A 153 22.28 -5.15 -14.39
CA ILE A 153 20.88 -5.35 -14.81
C ILE A 153 20.76 -5.14 -16.32
N VAL A 154 21.34 -4.06 -16.84
CA VAL A 154 21.27 -3.71 -18.27
C VAL A 154 21.94 -4.80 -19.11
N GLU A 155 23.14 -5.22 -18.74
CA GLU A 155 23.86 -6.28 -19.46
C GLU A 155 23.14 -7.64 -19.38
N TRP A 156 22.55 -7.96 -18.23
CA TRP A 156 21.76 -9.19 -18.09
C TRP A 156 20.53 -9.17 -19.02
N LEU A 157 19.82 -8.03 -19.10
CA LEU A 157 18.66 -7.87 -19.99
C LEU A 157 19.09 -7.99 -21.46
N LYS A 158 20.15 -7.29 -21.88
CA LYS A 158 20.70 -7.39 -23.24
C LYS A 158 21.02 -8.87 -23.59
N ALA A 159 21.78 -9.54 -22.74
CA ALA A 159 22.17 -10.93 -22.96
C ALA A 159 20.96 -11.87 -23.11
N LYS A 160 19.93 -11.69 -22.28
CA LYS A 160 18.70 -12.49 -22.33
C LYS A 160 17.88 -12.24 -23.60
N MET A 161 17.75 -10.99 -23.99
CA MET A 161 16.91 -10.61 -25.13
C MET A 161 17.61 -10.80 -26.48
N GLU A 162 18.86 -10.35 -26.60
CA GLU A 162 19.61 -10.41 -27.85
C GLU A 162 20.06 -11.85 -28.16
N GLY A 163 20.34 -12.67 -27.13
CA GLY A 163 20.79 -14.05 -27.31
C GLY A 163 19.80 -14.97 -28.03
N ASN A 164 18.49 -14.75 -27.82
CA ASN A 164 17.44 -15.52 -28.49
C ASN A 164 16.48 -14.65 -29.32
N ARG A 165 16.79 -13.37 -29.47
CA ARG A 165 16.03 -12.38 -30.27
C ARG A 165 14.58 -12.18 -29.76
N ASN A 166 14.31 -12.41 -28.46
CA ASN A 166 12.95 -12.40 -27.89
C ASN A 166 11.96 -13.32 -28.65
N VAL A 167 12.45 -14.37 -29.26
CA VAL A 167 11.62 -15.34 -29.99
C VAL A 167 11.34 -16.54 -29.09
N PRO A 168 10.06 -16.77 -28.72
CA PRO A 168 9.67 -17.91 -27.90
C PRO A 168 10.00 -19.26 -28.55
N GLN A 169 10.54 -20.19 -27.78
CA GLN A 169 10.78 -21.58 -28.22
C GLN A 169 10.13 -22.55 -27.24
N PHE A 170 8.91 -22.96 -27.54
CA PHE A 170 8.14 -23.88 -26.69
C PHE A 170 8.04 -25.27 -27.34
N THR A 171 8.02 -26.30 -26.49
CA THR A 171 7.69 -27.66 -26.92
C THR A 171 6.24 -27.77 -27.38
N LYS A 172 5.91 -28.79 -28.16
CA LYS A 172 4.53 -29.05 -28.57
C LYS A 172 3.59 -29.22 -27.37
N ASP A 173 4.06 -29.83 -26.31
CA ASP A 173 3.24 -30.06 -25.10
C ASP A 173 3.01 -28.75 -24.33
N THR A 174 4.03 -27.88 -24.21
CA THR A 174 3.86 -26.53 -23.64
C THR A 174 2.86 -25.71 -24.46
N LYS A 175 2.95 -25.74 -25.80
CA LYS A 175 2.00 -25.06 -26.68
C LYS A 175 0.56 -25.55 -26.49
N LYS A 176 0.35 -26.86 -26.32
CA LYS A 176 -0.95 -27.45 -26.00
C LYS A 176 -1.49 -27.03 -24.64
N GLN A 177 -0.61 -26.95 -23.62
CA GLN A 177 -1.00 -26.48 -22.29
C GLN A 177 -1.42 -25.01 -22.32
N ILE A 178 -0.64 -24.15 -22.99
CA ILE A 178 -1.02 -22.74 -23.23
C ILE A 178 -2.38 -22.64 -23.90
N LEU A 179 -2.61 -23.45 -24.97
CA LEU A 179 -3.89 -23.45 -25.67
C LEU A 179 -5.04 -23.90 -24.76
N LYS A 180 -4.84 -24.92 -23.95
CA LYS A 180 -5.84 -25.39 -23.00
C LYS A 180 -6.27 -24.26 -22.05
N LYS A 181 -5.31 -23.57 -21.43
CA LYS A 181 -5.57 -22.45 -20.52
C LYS A 181 -6.27 -21.28 -21.20
N LEU A 182 -5.86 -20.98 -22.42
CA LEU A 182 -6.48 -19.93 -23.22
C LEU A 182 -7.92 -20.32 -23.62
N THR A 183 -8.17 -21.60 -23.98
CA THR A 183 -9.51 -22.11 -24.28
C THR A 183 -10.42 -22.07 -23.05
N GLU A 184 -9.93 -22.42 -21.87
CA GLU A 184 -10.65 -22.31 -20.61
C GLU A 184 -11.04 -20.85 -20.32
N ALA A 185 -10.12 -19.89 -20.53
CA ALA A 185 -10.36 -18.48 -20.32
C ALA A 185 -11.45 -17.91 -21.25
N VAL A 186 -11.32 -18.13 -22.56
CA VAL A 186 -12.28 -17.66 -23.56
C VAL A 186 -13.62 -18.41 -23.40
N GLY A 187 -13.56 -19.72 -23.14
CA GLY A 187 -14.75 -20.56 -22.91
C GLY A 187 -15.59 -20.10 -21.72
N PHE A 188 -14.93 -19.73 -20.60
CA PHE A 188 -15.61 -19.17 -19.44
C PHE A 188 -16.37 -17.88 -19.80
N GLU A 189 -15.72 -16.94 -20.47
CA GLU A 189 -16.34 -15.67 -20.85
C GLU A 189 -17.54 -15.89 -21.79
N HIS A 190 -17.38 -16.74 -22.81
CA HIS A 190 -18.46 -17.07 -23.73
C HIS A 190 -19.64 -17.75 -23.01
N PHE A 191 -19.36 -18.67 -22.10
CA PHE A 191 -20.38 -19.37 -21.34
C PHE A 191 -21.17 -18.42 -20.46
N VAL A 192 -20.50 -17.59 -19.67
CA VAL A 192 -21.16 -16.64 -18.77
C VAL A 192 -21.98 -15.62 -19.56
N ARG A 193 -21.44 -15.10 -20.67
CA ARG A 193 -22.18 -14.22 -21.56
C ARG A 193 -23.49 -14.83 -22.03
N LYS A 194 -23.47 -16.11 -22.46
CA LYS A 194 -24.63 -16.81 -22.97
C LYS A 194 -25.68 -17.15 -21.91
N ARG A 195 -25.21 -17.52 -20.71
CA ARG A 195 -26.08 -18.01 -19.62
C ARG A 195 -26.60 -16.89 -18.71
N PHE A 196 -25.83 -15.78 -18.57
CA PHE A 196 -26.16 -14.65 -17.70
C PHE A 196 -26.15 -13.32 -18.49
N PRO A 197 -26.98 -13.15 -19.51
CA PRO A 197 -26.96 -11.94 -20.34
C PRO A 197 -27.31 -10.70 -19.52
N GLY A 198 -26.55 -9.60 -19.74
CA GLY A 198 -26.76 -8.31 -19.07
C GLY A 198 -26.30 -8.24 -17.62
N GLN A 199 -25.85 -9.33 -17.03
CA GLN A 199 -25.29 -9.34 -15.68
C GLN A 199 -23.87 -8.75 -15.66
N LYS A 200 -23.58 -7.83 -14.73
CA LYS A 200 -22.25 -7.26 -14.55
C LYS A 200 -21.25 -8.32 -14.12
N ARG A 201 -20.19 -8.49 -14.88
CA ARG A 201 -19.09 -9.43 -14.65
C ARG A 201 -17.72 -8.86 -14.95
N PHE A 202 -17.65 -7.68 -15.59
CA PHE A 202 -16.41 -7.02 -16.03
C PHE A 202 -15.53 -7.98 -16.83
N SER A 203 -16.05 -8.37 -18.00
CA SER A 203 -15.45 -9.37 -18.89
C SER A 203 -13.97 -9.16 -19.16
N LEU A 204 -13.24 -10.28 -19.22
CA LEU A 204 -11.84 -10.32 -19.66
C LEU A 204 -11.71 -10.37 -21.20
N GLU A 205 -12.80 -10.49 -21.95
CA GLU A 205 -12.77 -10.67 -23.41
C GLU A 205 -11.94 -9.57 -24.09
N GLY A 206 -10.91 -10.00 -24.83
CA GLY A 206 -9.87 -9.20 -25.43
C GLY A 206 -8.55 -9.16 -24.66
N GLY A 207 -8.51 -9.71 -23.45
CA GLY A 207 -7.31 -9.82 -22.61
C GLY A 207 -7.15 -11.21 -21.97
N GLU A 208 -7.74 -12.24 -22.56
CA GLU A 208 -7.82 -13.60 -22.01
C GLU A 208 -6.44 -14.26 -21.87
N THR A 209 -5.44 -13.76 -22.55
CA THR A 209 -4.03 -14.18 -22.39
C THR A 209 -3.47 -13.90 -20.99
N LEU A 210 -4.14 -13.09 -20.17
CA LEU A 210 -3.86 -12.99 -18.74
C LEU A 210 -3.89 -14.35 -18.05
N ILE A 211 -4.76 -15.26 -18.42
CA ILE A 211 -4.90 -16.58 -17.75
C ILE A 211 -3.69 -17.48 -18.01
N PRO A 212 -3.25 -17.75 -19.26
CA PRO A 212 -1.99 -18.45 -19.48
C PRO A 212 -0.77 -17.68 -18.96
N ALA A 213 -0.78 -16.35 -18.90
CA ALA A 213 0.26 -15.56 -18.25
C ALA A 213 0.35 -15.88 -16.76
N MET A 214 -0.76 -15.82 -16.02
CA MET A 214 -0.82 -16.15 -14.60
C MET A 214 -0.44 -17.59 -14.31
N ASP A 215 -0.92 -18.56 -15.13
CA ASP A 215 -0.52 -19.96 -15.04
C ASP A 215 1.01 -20.09 -15.18
N SER A 216 1.61 -19.39 -16.15
CA SER A 216 3.06 -19.38 -16.34
C SER A 216 3.84 -18.73 -15.19
N VAL A 217 3.32 -17.63 -14.57
CA VAL A 217 3.91 -17.05 -13.35
C VAL A 217 4.00 -18.11 -12.27
N ILE A 218 2.91 -18.84 -12.05
CA ILE A 218 2.77 -19.82 -10.98
C ILE A 218 3.70 -21.02 -11.23
N GLU A 219 3.64 -21.63 -12.41
CA GLU A 219 4.42 -22.82 -12.75
C GLU A 219 5.94 -22.52 -12.72
N LYS A 220 6.37 -21.48 -13.43
CA LYS A 220 7.79 -21.10 -13.49
C LYS A 220 8.33 -20.59 -12.15
N GLY A 221 7.54 -19.80 -11.44
CA GLY A 221 7.96 -19.30 -10.14
C GLY A 221 8.11 -20.42 -9.11
N ALA A 222 7.23 -21.40 -9.13
CA ALA A 222 7.37 -22.61 -8.31
C ALA A 222 8.66 -23.37 -8.65
N ASP A 223 9.04 -23.43 -9.93
CA ASP A 223 10.31 -24.02 -10.37
C ASP A 223 11.53 -23.25 -9.85
N MET A 224 11.40 -21.94 -9.65
CA MET A 224 12.42 -21.05 -9.08
C MET A 224 12.36 -20.96 -7.56
N GLY A 225 11.50 -21.72 -6.87
CA GLY A 225 11.44 -21.80 -5.42
C GLY A 225 10.35 -20.95 -4.75
N ILE A 226 9.49 -20.27 -5.51
CA ILE A 226 8.33 -19.57 -4.95
C ILE A 226 7.32 -20.60 -4.47
N ARG A 227 6.82 -20.41 -3.25
CA ARG A 227 5.86 -21.31 -2.59
C ARG A 227 4.51 -20.65 -2.36
N GLU A 228 4.47 -19.33 -2.40
CA GLU A 228 3.24 -18.58 -2.16
C GLU A 228 3.14 -17.34 -3.03
N TYR A 229 1.94 -17.06 -3.49
CA TYR A 229 1.61 -15.87 -4.26
C TYR A 229 0.52 -15.08 -3.55
N VAL A 230 0.68 -13.76 -3.48
CA VAL A 230 -0.33 -12.83 -2.99
C VAL A 230 -0.74 -11.92 -4.13
N ILE A 231 -2.01 -12.00 -4.52
CA ILE A 231 -2.51 -11.38 -5.73
C ILE A 231 -3.45 -10.23 -5.37
N GLY A 232 -3.20 -9.06 -5.92
CA GLY A 232 -4.11 -7.91 -5.95
C GLY A 232 -4.60 -7.66 -7.36
N MET A 233 -5.89 -7.44 -7.55
CA MET A 233 -6.40 -7.09 -8.86
C MET A 233 -7.72 -6.33 -8.79
N ALA A 234 -7.97 -5.49 -9.80
CA ALA A 234 -9.25 -4.85 -10.01
C ALA A 234 -10.33 -5.88 -10.44
N HIS A 235 -11.53 -5.38 -10.67
CA HIS A 235 -12.71 -6.20 -11.02
C HIS A 235 -12.62 -6.88 -12.40
N ARG A 236 -11.92 -6.29 -13.40
CA ARG A 236 -11.87 -6.83 -14.76
C ARG A 236 -11.11 -8.14 -14.83
N GLY A 237 -11.80 -9.17 -15.30
CA GLY A 237 -11.27 -10.54 -15.41
C GLY A 237 -11.20 -11.29 -14.09
N ARG A 238 -11.63 -10.70 -12.96
CA ARG A 238 -11.48 -11.31 -11.64
C ARG A 238 -12.23 -12.66 -11.54
N LEU A 239 -13.45 -12.76 -12.09
CA LEU A 239 -14.19 -14.03 -12.07
C LEU A 239 -13.46 -15.12 -12.86
N ASN A 240 -12.82 -14.75 -13.96
CA ASN A 240 -12.01 -15.66 -14.76
C ASN A 240 -10.76 -16.13 -14.00
N VAL A 241 -10.07 -15.22 -13.32
CA VAL A 241 -8.93 -15.56 -12.45
C VAL A 241 -9.38 -16.44 -11.28
N LEU A 242 -10.51 -16.13 -10.61
CA LEU A 242 -11.06 -16.96 -9.54
C LEU A 242 -11.38 -18.37 -10.00
N GLY A 243 -11.99 -18.54 -11.20
CA GLY A 243 -12.32 -19.86 -11.74
C GLY A 243 -11.11 -20.63 -12.26
N ASN A 244 -10.33 -20.02 -13.16
CA ASN A 244 -9.29 -20.71 -13.93
C ASN A 244 -7.92 -20.74 -13.25
N ILE A 245 -7.63 -19.83 -12.32
CA ILE A 245 -6.35 -19.77 -11.58
C ILE A 245 -6.53 -20.20 -10.13
N LEU A 246 -7.49 -19.61 -9.39
CA LEU A 246 -7.77 -19.94 -7.99
C LEU A 246 -8.68 -21.17 -7.86
N ARG A 247 -9.11 -21.78 -8.96
CA ARG A 247 -9.96 -22.98 -8.99
C ARG A 247 -11.19 -22.90 -8.08
N LYS A 248 -11.69 -21.68 -7.86
CA LYS A 248 -12.99 -21.52 -7.19
C LYS A 248 -14.05 -22.29 -7.98
N PRO A 249 -14.82 -23.21 -7.37
CA PRO A 249 -15.79 -24.00 -8.10
C PRO A 249 -16.76 -23.14 -8.91
N TYR A 250 -16.92 -23.41 -10.19
CA TYR A 250 -17.78 -22.60 -11.07
C TYR A 250 -19.22 -22.56 -10.57
N ARG A 251 -19.72 -23.65 -9.95
CA ARG A 251 -21.04 -23.65 -9.31
C ARG A 251 -21.19 -22.56 -8.24
N LYS A 252 -20.14 -22.25 -7.46
CA LYS A 252 -20.17 -21.13 -6.49
C LYS A 252 -20.22 -19.79 -7.22
N ILE A 253 -19.38 -19.60 -8.26
CA ILE A 253 -19.41 -18.39 -9.08
C ILE A 253 -20.79 -18.20 -9.74
N PHE A 254 -21.39 -19.27 -10.26
CA PHE A 254 -22.71 -19.19 -10.91
C PHE A 254 -23.84 -18.91 -9.91
N SER A 255 -23.79 -19.47 -8.71
CA SER A 255 -24.78 -19.17 -7.66
C SER A 255 -24.76 -17.70 -7.25
N GLU A 256 -23.57 -17.05 -7.23
CA GLU A 256 -23.42 -15.63 -6.91
C GLU A 256 -24.09 -14.71 -7.95
N PHE A 257 -24.34 -15.17 -9.19
CA PHE A 257 -25.14 -14.44 -10.17
C PHE A 257 -26.65 -14.43 -9.82
N GLY A 258 -27.11 -15.37 -9.00
CA GLY A 258 -28.51 -15.48 -8.59
C GLY A 258 -28.93 -14.48 -7.51
N GLY A 259 -28.00 -13.77 -6.87
CA GLY A 259 -28.30 -12.80 -5.82
C GLY A 259 -28.85 -13.43 -4.55
N MET A 260 -28.16 -14.44 -4.02
CA MET A 260 -28.61 -15.20 -2.85
C MET A 260 -28.48 -14.41 -1.55
N ALA A 261 -29.41 -14.64 -0.62
CA ALA A 261 -29.27 -14.17 0.76
C ALA A 261 -28.20 -14.97 1.49
N TYR A 262 -27.51 -14.32 2.43
CA TYR A 262 -26.54 -14.99 3.31
C TYR A 262 -27.26 -15.64 4.50
N ALA A 263 -26.79 -16.80 4.92
CA ALA A 263 -27.29 -17.49 6.12
C ALA A 263 -27.04 -16.69 7.42
N ASP A 264 -25.96 -15.94 7.46
CA ASP A 264 -25.60 -15.02 8.54
C ASP A 264 -26.19 -13.63 8.25
N GLU A 265 -27.25 -13.25 8.97
CA GLU A 265 -27.96 -11.97 8.79
C GLU A 265 -27.08 -10.75 9.15
N THR A 266 -25.98 -10.93 9.88
CA THR A 266 -25.01 -9.86 10.19
C THR A 266 -24.04 -9.60 9.07
N LEU A 267 -24.00 -10.47 8.06
CA LEU A 267 -23.11 -10.37 6.91
C LEU A 267 -23.78 -9.59 5.79
N LEU A 268 -23.26 -8.39 5.51
CA LEU A 268 -23.77 -7.61 4.38
C LEU A 268 -23.23 -8.14 3.04
N GLY A 269 -22.01 -8.70 3.06
CA GLY A 269 -21.36 -9.24 1.89
C GLY A 269 -20.90 -8.17 0.89
N ASP A 270 -20.41 -8.63 -0.26
CA ASP A 270 -19.98 -7.75 -1.36
C ASP A 270 -20.32 -8.42 -2.71
N VAL A 271 -20.17 -7.63 -3.77
CA VAL A 271 -20.38 -8.12 -5.13
C VAL A 271 -19.35 -9.18 -5.51
N LYS A 272 -19.75 -10.17 -6.28
CA LYS A 272 -18.96 -11.35 -6.66
C LYS A 272 -17.56 -11.07 -7.20
N TYR A 273 -17.37 -9.94 -7.87
CA TYR A 273 -16.07 -9.55 -8.44
C TYR A 273 -15.19 -8.74 -7.47
N HIS A 274 -15.51 -8.69 -6.17
CA HIS A 274 -14.67 -8.13 -5.11
C HIS A 274 -14.16 -9.19 -4.11
N LEU A 275 -14.74 -10.38 -4.11
CA LEU A 275 -14.45 -11.43 -3.14
C LEU A 275 -13.00 -11.92 -3.25
N GLY A 276 -12.42 -12.22 -2.08
CA GLY A 276 -11.11 -12.87 -1.97
C GLY A 276 -11.21 -14.40 -2.09
N CYS A 277 -10.04 -15.03 -2.21
CA CYS A 277 -9.96 -16.49 -2.23
C CYS A 277 -8.56 -16.92 -1.78
N THR A 278 -8.47 -17.99 -1.01
CA THR A 278 -7.22 -18.67 -0.65
C THR A 278 -7.30 -20.10 -1.15
N LEU A 279 -6.24 -20.58 -1.77
CA LEU A 279 -6.15 -21.93 -2.32
C LEU A 279 -4.76 -22.51 -2.05
N GLU A 280 -4.71 -23.76 -1.61
CA GLU A 280 -3.54 -24.59 -1.70
C GLU A 280 -3.71 -25.55 -2.89
N THR A 281 -2.71 -25.63 -3.77
CA THR A 281 -2.77 -26.46 -4.97
C THR A 281 -1.38 -26.96 -5.34
N GLU A 282 -1.34 -27.92 -6.28
CA GLU A 282 -0.10 -28.40 -6.84
C GLU A 282 0.10 -27.89 -8.28
N THR A 283 1.34 -27.57 -8.60
CA THR A 283 1.75 -27.28 -9.97
C THR A 283 1.77 -28.55 -10.82
N SER A 284 1.89 -28.40 -12.15
CA SER A 284 2.06 -29.54 -13.06
C SER A 284 3.30 -30.39 -12.74
N GLY A 285 4.32 -29.80 -12.11
CA GLY A 285 5.52 -30.45 -11.61
C GLY A 285 5.38 -31.07 -10.22
N GLY A 286 4.19 -31.09 -9.60
CA GLY A 286 3.93 -31.68 -8.29
C GLY A 286 4.43 -30.86 -7.10
N LYS A 287 4.67 -29.55 -7.27
CA LYS A 287 5.08 -28.66 -6.19
C LYS A 287 3.85 -28.03 -5.55
N THR A 288 3.72 -28.13 -4.23
CA THR A 288 2.65 -27.46 -3.47
C THR A 288 2.90 -25.98 -3.42
N ILE A 289 1.88 -25.20 -3.75
CA ILE A 289 1.89 -23.74 -3.73
C ILE A 289 0.61 -23.19 -3.06
N HIS A 290 0.73 -22.00 -2.48
CA HIS A 290 -0.38 -21.27 -1.91
C HIS A 290 -0.71 -20.04 -2.78
N LEU A 291 -1.96 -19.89 -3.14
CA LEU A 291 -2.47 -18.76 -3.92
C LEU A 291 -3.46 -17.97 -3.05
N ASN A 292 -3.25 -16.67 -2.94
CA ASN A 292 -4.13 -15.79 -2.19
C ASN A 292 -4.49 -14.59 -3.07
N ILE A 293 -5.77 -14.42 -3.38
CA ILE A 293 -6.25 -13.20 -4.02
C ILE A 293 -6.99 -12.36 -2.98
N ALA A 294 -6.44 -11.21 -2.65
CA ALA A 294 -7.01 -10.33 -1.64
C ALA A 294 -8.38 -9.80 -2.08
N PRO A 295 -9.38 -9.73 -1.19
CA PRO A 295 -10.61 -9.01 -1.48
C PRO A 295 -10.30 -7.53 -1.68
N ASN A 296 -11.05 -6.84 -2.53
CA ASN A 296 -10.85 -5.41 -2.74
C ASN A 296 -12.14 -4.69 -3.15
N PRO A 297 -12.27 -3.40 -2.84
CA PRO A 297 -13.39 -2.59 -3.28
C PRO A 297 -13.22 -2.13 -4.74
N SER A 298 -14.19 -1.38 -5.26
CA SER A 298 -14.10 -0.70 -6.56
C SER A 298 -13.10 0.47 -6.61
N HIS A 299 -12.51 0.84 -5.47
CA HIS A 299 -11.48 1.89 -5.37
C HIS A 299 -10.17 1.36 -5.97
N LEU A 300 -9.89 1.78 -7.19
CA LEU A 300 -8.78 1.26 -7.98
C LEU A 300 -7.44 1.49 -7.28
N GLU A 301 -6.54 0.51 -7.37
CA GLU A 301 -5.18 0.49 -6.82
C GLU A 301 -5.08 0.46 -5.28
N THR A 302 -6.20 0.58 -4.55
CA THR A 302 -6.21 0.56 -3.07
C THR A 302 -5.72 -0.76 -2.50
N VAL A 303 -5.91 -1.86 -3.21
CA VAL A 303 -5.45 -3.20 -2.81
C VAL A 303 -3.93 -3.35 -2.92
N THR A 304 -3.24 -2.51 -3.68
CA THR A 304 -1.80 -2.63 -3.93
C THR A 304 -0.97 -2.60 -2.65
N PRO A 305 -1.07 -1.59 -1.77
CA PRO A 305 -0.32 -1.60 -0.51
C PRO A 305 -0.75 -2.73 0.43
N ILE A 306 -2.02 -3.16 0.38
CA ILE A 306 -2.54 -4.28 1.18
C ILE A 306 -1.81 -5.59 0.81
N VAL A 307 -1.66 -5.86 -0.48
CA VAL A 307 -0.97 -7.06 -0.98
C VAL A 307 0.51 -7.07 -0.60
N GLU A 308 1.16 -5.92 -0.68
CA GLU A 308 2.56 -5.78 -0.26
C GLU A 308 2.72 -6.05 1.24
N GLY A 309 1.84 -5.52 2.07
CA GLY A 309 1.82 -5.79 3.51
C GLY A 309 1.56 -7.26 3.84
N LEU A 310 0.58 -7.88 3.18
CA LEU A 310 0.31 -9.31 3.27
C LEU A 310 1.54 -10.16 2.91
N ALA A 311 2.17 -9.87 1.77
CA ALA A 311 3.34 -10.61 1.30
C ALA A 311 4.50 -10.47 2.28
N ARG A 312 4.76 -9.25 2.81
CA ARG A 312 5.80 -8.99 3.80
C ARG A 312 5.57 -9.78 5.08
N ALA A 313 4.36 -9.73 5.64
CA ALA A 313 4.03 -10.45 6.87
C ALA A 313 4.18 -11.97 6.70
N LYS A 314 3.71 -12.52 5.59
CA LYS A 314 3.87 -13.95 5.28
C LYS A 314 5.32 -14.35 5.10
N ALA A 315 6.15 -13.53 4.41
CA ALA A 315 7.58 -13.77 4.30
C ALA A 315 8.25 -13.88 5.67
N GLU A 316 7.91 -12.97 6.58
CA GLU A 316 8.48 -12.95 7.93
C GLU A 316 7.96 -14.07 8.82
N ARG A 317 6.65 -14.32 8.81
CA ARG A 317 6.01 -15.26 9.75
C ARG A 317 6.05 -16.71 9.30
N LYS A 318 5.94 -16.96 8.00
CA LYS A 318 5.84 -18.32 7.44
C LYS A 318 7.14 -18.79 6.79
N TYR A 319 7.95 -17.87 6.26
CA TYR A 319 9.13 -18.20 5.47
C TYR A 319 10.45 -17.69 6.07
N ASN A 320 10.50 -17.40 7.38
CA ASN A 320 11.72 -16.97 8.07
C ASN A 320 12.43 -15.78 7.38
N ASN A 321 11.66 -14.82 6.90
CA ASN A 321 12.14 -13.65 6.17
C ASN A 321 12.75 -13.96 4.79
N ASP A 322 12.46 -15.13 4.23
CA ASP A 322 12.87 -15.48 2.86
C ASP A 322 11.90 -14.84 1.85
N LEU A 323 12.32 -13.69 1.31
CA LEU A 323 11.55 -12.93 0.33
C LEU A 323 11.46 -13.61 -1.04
N LEU A 324 12.32 -14.61 -1.32
CA LEU A 324 12.29 -15.36 -2.58
C LEU A 324 11.25 -16.49 -2.57
N SER A 325 10.79 -16.89 -1.40
CA SER A 325 9.73 -17.92 -1.26
C SER A 325 8.32 -17.40 -1.51
N ILE A 326 8.12 -16.10 -1.60
CA ILE A 326 6.82 -15.46 -1.80
C ILE A 326 6.89 -14.39 -2.88
N ALA A 327 5.84 -14.25 -3.68
CA ALA A 327 5.78 -13.21 -4.70
C ALA A 327 4.43 -12.48 -4.68
N PRO A 328 4.43 -11.16 -4.46
CA PRO A 328 3.26 -10.34 -4.77
C PRO A 328 3.07 -10.19 -6.28
N ILE A 329 1.81 -10.22 -6.70
CA ILE A 329 1.38 -9.98 -8.08
C ILE A 329 0.29 -8.93 -8.04
N ILE A 330 0.47 -7.83 -8.76
CA ILE A 330 -0.56 -6.79 -8.89
C ILE A 330 -1.02 -6.72 -10.33
N ILE A 331 -2.32 -6.91 -10.54
CA ILE A 331 -2.94 -6.80 -11.86
C ILE A 331 -3.65 -5.46 -11.95
N HIS A 332 -3.09 -4.55 -12.71
CA HIS A 332 -3.54 -3.18 -12.88
C HIS A 332 -4.42 -2.99 -14.11
N GLY A 333 -5.27 -1.96 -14.10
CA GLY A 333 -5.79 -1.36 -15.33
C GLY A 333 -4.85 -0.26 -15.84
N ASP A 334 -4.81 -0.04 -17.16
CA ASP A 334 -3.93 0.96 -17.77
C ASP A 334 -4.25 2.40 -17.35
N ALA A 335 -5.51 2.73 -17.15
CA ALA A 335 -5.91 4.05 -16.71
C ALA A 335 -5.65 4.27 -15.21
N SER A 336 -5.80 3.24 -14.38
CA SER A 336 -5.62 3.34 -12.93
C SER A 336 -4.16 3.43 -12.53
N ILE A 337 -3.28 2.62 -13.09
CA ILE A 337 -1.84 2.66 -12.79
C ILE A 337 -1.22 4.02 -13.14
N ALA A 338 -1.70 4.66 -14.21
CA ALA A 338 -1.22 5.99 -14.60
C ALA A 338 -1.83 7.13 -13.78
N GLY A 339 -3.03 6.94 -13.20
CA GLY A 339 -3.80 8.03 -12.59
C GLY A 339 -3.83 8.03 -11.07
N GLN A 340 -3.61 6.88 -10.41
CA GLN A 340 -3.74 6.75 -8.96
C GLN A 340 -2.39 6.96 -8.26
N GLY A 341 -2.29 8.01 -7.42
CA GLY A 341 -1.05 8.36 -6.72
C GLY A 341 -0.53 7.28 -5.77
N VAL A 342 -1.40 6.45 -5.21
CA VAL A 342 -1.00 5.34 -4.33
C VAL A 342 -0.06 4.34 -5.01
N VAL A 343 -0.13 4.20 -6.34
CA VAL A 343 0.83 3.39 -7.11
C VAL A 343 2.24 3.93 -6.93
N TYR A 344 2.44 5.25 -7.11
CA TYR A 344 3.74 5.88 -6.90
C TYR A 344 4.23 5.69 -5.46
N GLU A 345 3.35 5.86 -4.46
CA GLU A 345 3.69 5.68 -3.05
C GLU A 345 4.22 4.26 -2.80
N VAL A 346 3.52 3.21 -3.30
CA VAL A 346 3.92 1.82 -3.13
C VAL A 346 5.23 1.51 -3.86
N LEU A 347 5.43 2.05 -5.07
CA LEU A 347 6.69 1.87 -5.78
C LEU A 347 7.87 2.45 -5.00
N GLN A 348 7.71 3.60 -4.32
CA GLN A 348 8.74 4.14 -3.46
C GLN A 348 9.03 3.26 -2.22
N MET A 349 8.08 2.43 -1.80
CA MET A 349 8.28 1.46 -0.71
C MET A 349 9.11 0.24 -1.12
N SER A 350 9.13 -0.12 -2.40
CA SER A 350 9.54 -1.44 -2.91
C SER A 350 10.94 -1.91 -2.47
N GLN A 351 11.86 -1.00 -2.19
CA GLN A 351 13.23 -1.31 -1.75
C GLN A 351 13.54 -0.84 -0.32
N LEU A 352 12.57 -0.22 0.36
CA LEU A 352 12.78 0.26 1.73
C LEU A 352 12.83 -0.91 2.73
N PRO A 353 13.71 -0.85 3.75
CA PRO A 353 13.87 -1.94 4.73
C PRO A 353 12.57 -2.38 5.40
N ALA A 354 11.68 -1.44 5.71
CA ALA A 354 10.39 -1.70 6.34
C ALA A 354 9.38 -2.41 5.44
N TYR A 355 9.51 -2.26 4.10
CA TYR A 355 8.42 -2.53 3.17
C TYR A 355 8.76 -3.50 2.04
N LYS A 356 10.05 -3.73 1.73
CA LYS A 356 10.47 -4.60 0.63
C LYS A 356 9.90 -6.01 0.73
N THR A 357 9.49 -6.56 -0.41
CA THR A 357 8.87 -7.89 -0.57
C THR A 357 9.66 -8.81 -1.49
N GLY A 358 10.87 -8.41 -1.92
CA GLY A 358 11.69 -9.17 -2.86
C GLY A 358 11.29 -8.98 -4.33
N GLY A 359 10.57 -7.89 -4.61
CA GLY A 359 10.09 -7.51 -5.94
C GLY A 359 8.67 -7.96 -6.24
N THR A 360 7.90 -7.09 -6.85
CA THR A 360 6.51 -7.29 -7.25
C THR A 360 6.41 -7.50 -8.75
N ILE A 361 5.52 -8.39 -9.16
CA ILE A 361 5.19 -8.61 -10.57
C ILE A 361 3.96 -7.76 -10.89
N HIS A 362 4.16 -6.70 -11.66
CA HIS A 362 3.10 -5.81 -12.11
C HIS A 362 2.61 -6.22 -13.49
N LEU A 363 1.37 -6.72 -13.57
CA LEU A 363 0.70 -7.05 -14.82
C LEU A 363 -0.32 -5.97 -15.15
N VAL A 364 -0.20 -5.32 -16.28
CA VAL A 364 -1.13 -4.27 -16.68
C VAL A 364 -2.03 -4.79 -17.80
N ILE A 365 -3.32 -4.93 -17.53
CA ILE A 365 -4.33 -5.20 -18.57
C ILE A 365 -4.59 -3.89 -19.30
N ASN A 366 -3.81 -3.65 -20.33
CA ASN A 366 -3.87 -2.41 -21.12
C ASN A 366 -4.89 -2.53 -22.25
N ASN A 367 -6.14 -2.29 -21.91
CA ASN A 367 -7.21 -2.27 -22.91
C ASN A 367 -7.40 -0.89 -23.56
N GLN A 368 -6.54 0.08 -23.25
CA GLN A 368 -6.42 1.41 -23.88
C GLN A 368 -7.62 2.34 -23.62
N LEU A 369 -8.47 2.03 -22.67
CA LEU A 369 -9.67 2.81 -22.33
C LEU A 369 -9.90 2.83 -20.82
N GLY A 370 -9.95 4.02 -20.23
CA GLY A 370 -10.40 4.22 -18.86
C GLY A 370 -11.87 4.60 -18.82
N PHE A 371 -12.77 3.66 -18.49
CA PHE A 371 -14.22 3.84 -18.60
C PHE A 371 -14.62 4.23 -20.05
N THR A 372 -14.81 5.52 -20.33
CA THR A 372 -15.08 6.05 -21.68
C THR A 372 -13.91 6.89 -22.22
N THR A 373 -12.90 7.15 -21.41
CA THR A 373 -11.78 8.04 -21.73
C THR A 373 -10.69 7.31 -22.52
N ASN A 374 -10.31 7.88 -23.65
CA ASN A 374 -9.22 7.37 -24.46
C ASN A 374 -7.88 7.64 -23.79
N TYR A 375 -6.89 6.78 -24.01
CA TYR A 375 -5.55 6.95 -23.43
C TYR A 375 -4.88 8.28 -23.79
N LEU A 376 -5.23 8.90 -24.93
CA LEU A 376 -4.74 10.23 -25.35
C LEU A 376 -5.27 11.37 -24.47
N GLU A 377 -6.40 11.15 -23.80
CA GLU A 377 -7.04 12.10 -22.89
C GLU A 377 -6.78 11.74 -21.42
N ALA A 378 -6.34 10.49 -21.17
CA ALA A 378 -6.19 9.95 -19.82
C ALA A 378 -4.81 10.22 -19.20
N ARG A 379 -3.76 10.41 -20.01
CA ARG A 379 -2.39 10.61 -19.53
C ARG A 379 -1.51 11.41 -20.52
N SER A 380 -0.52 12.08 -19.95
CA SER A 380 0.50 12.79 -20.72
C SER A 380 1.68 11.89 -21.13
N SER A 381 1.93 10.83 -20.38
CA SER A 381 3.02 9.88 -20.63
C SER A 381 2.77 9.04 -21.88
N THR A 382 3.83 8.55 -22.49
CA THR A 382 3.76 7.65 -23.65
C THR A 382 3.08 6.33 -23.29
N TYR A 383 3.49 5.74 -22.19
CA TYR A 383 2.94 4.50 -21.66
C TYR A 383 2.27 4.70 -20.31
N CYS A 384 1.30 3.88 -20.00
CA CYS A 384 0.69 3.87 -18.67
C CYS A 384 1.66 3.40 -17.58
N THR A 385 2.69 2.67 -17.97
CA THR A 385 3.73 2.09 -17.14
C THR A 385 4.94 3.02 -16.92
N ASP A 386 4.92 4.26 -17.42
CA ASP A 386 6.05 5.19 -17.25
C ASP A 386 6.36 5.48 -15.76
N VAL A 387 5.42 5.25 -14.85
CA VAL A 387 5.62 5.33 -13.40
C VAL A 387 6.71 4.35 -12.91
N ALA A 388 6.89 3.20 -13.56
CA ALA A 388 7.91 2.20 -13.23
C ALA A 388 9.35 2.72 -13.37
N LYS A 389 9.56 3.71 -14.23
CA LYS A 389 10.87 4.35 -14.45
C LYS A 389 11.38 5.06 -13.21
N THR A 390 10.50 5.48 -12.31
CA THR A 390 10.86 6.16 -11.05
C THR A 390 11.68 5.28 -10.11
N ILE A 391 11.49 3.96 -10.19
CA ILE A 391 12.24 2.95 -9.43
C ILE A 391 13.22 2.15 -10.31
N GLN A 392 13.41 2.58 -11.55
CA GLN A 392 14.30 1.94 -12.51
C GLN A 392 13.98 0.45 -12.75
N SER A 393 12.69 0.14 -12.84
CA SER A 393 12.18 -1.21 -13.11
C SER A 393 12.08 -1.43 -14.62
N PRO A 394 12.47 -2.59 -15.18
CA PRO A 394 12.28 -2.88 -16.59
C PRO A 394 10.79 -2.99 -16.93
N ILE A 395 10.42 -2.56 -18.14
CA ILE A 395 9.06 -2.59 -18.65
C ILE A 395 9.02 -3.39 -19.94
N PHE A 396 8.19 -4.42 -19.97
CA PHE A 396 7.93 -5.25 -21.15
C PHE A 396 6.55 -4.92 -21.70
N HIS A 397 6.48 -4.43 -22.93
CA HIS A 397 5.23 -4.23 -23.67
C HIS A 397 5.00 -5.43 -24.58
N VAL A 398 3.90 -6.14 -24.42
CA VAL A 398 3.65 -7.35 -25.16
C VAL A 398 2.27 -7.34 -25.82
N ASN A 399 2.20 -7.88 -27.05
CA ASN A 399 0.94 -8.03 -27.76
C ASN A 399 0.08 -9.13 -27.10
N GLY A 400 -1.12 -8.73 -26.61
CA GLY A 400 -2.05 -9.66 -25.97
C GLY A 400 -2.59 -10.77 -26.88
N ASP A 401 -2.55 -10.60 -28.19
CA ASP A 401 -2.95 -11.65 -29.14
C ASP A 401 -1.84 -12.70 -29.37
N ASP A 402 -0.59 -12.38 -29.07
CA ASP A 402 0.51 -13.32 -29.18
C ASP A 402 0.80 -14.00 -27.84
N VAL A 403 0.01 -15.04 -27.54
CA VAL A 403 0.10 -15.75 -26.25
C VAL A 403 1.47 -16.37 -25.98
N GLU A 404 2.21 -16.77 -27.02
CA GLU A 404 3.57 -17.31 -26.84
C GLU A 404 4.52 -16.21 -26.40
N ALA A 405 4.43 -15.00 -26.98
CA ALA A 405 5.19 -13.83 -26.57
C ALA A 405 4.87 -13.44 -25.14
N VAL A 406 3.60 -13.47 -24.75
CA VAL A 406 3.14 -13.20 -23.36
C VAL A 406 3.77 -14.18 -22.39
N VAL A 407 3.65 -15.50 -22.61
CA VAL A 407 4.19 -16.52 -21.72
C VAL A 407 5.73 -16.47 -21.64
N TYR A 408 6.40 -16.16 -22.74
CA TYR A 408 7.85 -15.96 -22.76
C TYR A 408 8.26 -14.75 -21.93
N THR A 409 7.59 -13.62 -22.11
CA THR A 409 7.86 -12.38 -21.34
C THR A 409 7.67 -12.59 -19.86
N ILE A 410 6.64 -13.32 -19.44
CA ILE A 410 6.43 -13.73 -18.06
C ILE A 410 7.63 -14.50 -17.52
N GLY A 411 8.14 -15.46 -18.30
CA GLY A 411 9.32 -16.22 -17.89
C GLY A 411 10.54 -15.35 -17.63
N LEU A 412 10.79 -14.39 -18.50
CA LEU A 412 11.89 -13.43 -18.36
C LEU A 412 11.70 -12.50 -17.16
N ALA A 413 10.47 -12.03 -16.93
CA ALA A 413 10.13 -11.22 -15.78
C ALA A 413 10.33 -11.98 -14.45
N MET A 414 9.96 -13.26 -14.40
CA MET A 414 10.17 -14.11 -13.23
C MET A 414 11.67 -14.31 -12.94
N GLU A 415 12.47 -14.59 -13.97
CA GLU A 415 13.94 -14.71 -13.82
C GLU A 415 14.56 -13.40 -13.32
N PHE A 416 14.10 -12.26 -13.83
CA PHE A 416 14.53 -10.94 -13.37
C PHE A 416 14.23 -10.72 -11.89
N ARG A 417 12.97 -10.93 -11.50
CA ARG A 417 12.50 -10.77 -10.12
C ARG A 417 13.29 -11.64 -9.14
N GLN A 418 13.44 -12.92 -9.45
CA GLN A 418 14.14 -13.85 -8.57
C GLN A 418 15.65 -13.55 -8.46
N LYS A 419 16.26 -13.06 -9.54
CA LYS A 419 17.70 -12.72 -9.53
C LYS A 419 17.96 -11.38 -8.80
N PHE A 420 17.21 -10.34 -9.10
CA PHE A 420 17.51 -8.99 -8.65
C PHE A 420 16.66 -8.51 -7.46
N GLN A 421 15.62 -9.23 -7.09
CA GLN A 421 14.67 -8.88 -6.04
C GLN A 421 14.11 -7.45 -6.20
N ARG A 422 13.74 -7.13 -7.45
CA ARG A 422 13.17 -5.85 -7.84
C ARG A 422 11.86 -6.06 -8.59
N ASP A 423 11.05 -5.02 -8.59
CA ASP A 423 9.79 -4.99 -9.32
C ASP A 423 10.02 -5.10 -10.82
N VAL A 424 9.07 -5.68 -11.53
CA VAL A 424 9.07 -5.83 -12.98
C VAL A 424 7.68 -5.56 -13.52
N PHE A 425 7.59 -4.87 -14.66
CA PHE A 425 6.32 -4.48 -15.26
C PHE A 425 6.12 -5.19 -16.60
N ILE A 426 4.93 -5.74 -16.77
CA ILE A 426 4.47 -6.34 -18.01
C ILE A 426 3.19 -5.60 -18.45
N ASP A 427 3.30 -4.83 -19.51
CA ASP A 427 2.22 -4.12 -20.15
C ASP A 427 1.59 -5.01 -21.22
N LEU A 428 0.49 -5.70 -20.87
CA LEU A 428 -0.26 -6.58 -21.76
C LEU A 428 -1.21 -5.72 -22.61
N LEU A 429 -0.77 -5.34 -23.81
CA LEU A 429 -1.58 -4.56 -24.73
C LEU A 429 -2.67 -5.44 -25.33
N CYS A 430 -3.88 -5.11 -25.01
CA CYS A 430 -5.07 -5.85 -25.39
C CYS A 430 -6.22 -4.90 -25.76
N TYR A 431 -7.42 -5.40 -25.84
CA TYR A 431 -8.63 -4.59 -26.05
C TYR A 431 -9.73 -5.02 -25.08
N ARG A 432 -10.77 -4.24 -25.02
CA ARG A 432 -11.97 -4.50 -24.23
C ARG A 432 -13.12 -4.77 -25.19
N LYS A 433 -13.64 -6.00 -25.18
CA LYS A 433 -14.67 -6.42 -26.16
C LYS A 433 -15.99 -5.67 -26.03
N TYR A 434 -16.42 -5.36 -24.80
CA TYR A 434 -17.67 -4.65 -24.49
C TYR A 434 -17.39 -3.28 -23.90
N GLY A 435 -18.42 -2.58 -23.38
CA GLY A 435 -18.28 -1.34 -22.65
C GLY A 435 -17.50 -1.51 -21.32
N HIS A 436 -17.57 -0.52 -20.45
CA HIS A 436 -16.95 -0.62 -19.14
C HIS A 436 -17.46 -1.83 -18.35
N ASN A 437 -18.75 -2.06 -18.46
CA ASN A 437 -19.43 -3.30 -18.05
C ASN A 437 -20.42 -3.75 -19.15
N GLU A 438 -21.12 -4.85 -18.94
CA GLU A 438 -22.00 -5.49 -19.90
C GLU A 438 -23.29 -4.72 -20.21
N SER A 439 -23.60 -3.67 -19.42
CA SER A 439 -24.74 -2.77 -19.66
C SER A 439 -24.38 -1.49 -20.43
N ASP A 440 -23.06 -1.27 -20.68
CA ASP A 440 -22.55 -0.08 -21.32
C ASP A 440 -22.39 -0.28 -22.84
N GLU A 441 -22.79 0.72 -23.65
CA GLU A 441 -22.62 0.70 -25.10
C GLU A 441 -21.41 1.54 -25.52
N PRO A 442 -20.27 0.91 -25.79
CA PRO A 442 -19.01 1.63 -26.00
C PRO A 442 -18.93 2.43 -27.30
N ARG A 443 -19.81 2.17 -28.27
CA ARG A 443 -19.85 2.88 -29.55
C ARG A 443 -20.35 4.31 -29.40
N PHE A 444 -21.00 4.66 -28.30
CA PHE A 444 -21.34 6.05 -28.03
C PHE A 444 -20.10 6.97 -27.95
N THR A 445 -18.98 6.43 -27.46
CA THR A 445 -17.73 7.22 -27.29
C THR A 445 -16.59 6.76 -28.20
N GLN A 446 -16.54 5.49 -28.60
CA GLN A 446 -15.44 4.90 -29.36
C GLN A 446 -15.91 4.13 -30.62
N PRO A 447 -16.69 4.76 -31.54
CA PRO A 447 -17.33 4.03 -32.64
C PRO A 447 -16.35 3.40 -33.64
N LEU A 448 -15.22 4.07 -33.92
CA LEU A 448 -14.22 3.56 -34.85
C LEU A 448 -13.44 2.37 -34.29
N LEU A 449 -13.05 2.46 -33.03
CA LEU A 449 -12.32 1.39 -32.37
C LEU A 449 -13.18 0.12 -32.30
N TYR A 450 -14.46 0.25 -31.92
CA TYR A 450 -15.35 -0.89 -31.77
C TYR A 450 -15.78 -1.53 -33.10
N LYS A 451 -15.71 -0.80 -34.22
CA LYS A 451 -15.84 -1.42 -35.58
C LYS A 451 -14.68 -2.38 -35.88
N VAL A 452 -13.48 -2.11 -35.35
CA VAL A 452 -12.32 -2.99 -35.48
C VAL A 452 -12.48 -4.17 -34.55
N ILE A 453 -12.75 -3.91 -33.26
CA ILE A 453 -12.90 -4.93 -32.20
C ILE A 453 -14.00 -5.93 -32.51
N GLU A 454 -15.13 -5.50 -33.06
CA GLU A 454 -16.27 -6.37 -33.40
C GLU A 454 -15.86 -7.50 -34.38
N LYS A 455 -14.96 -7.18 -35.30
CA LYS A 455 -14.49 -8.13 -36.35
C LYS A 455 -13.22 -8.87 -35.93
N HIS A 456 -12.60 -8.46 -34.82
CA HIS A 456 -11.36 -9.04 -34.39
C HIS A 456 -11.60 -10.41 -33.73
N PRO A 457 -10.90 -11.48 -34.18
CA PRO A 457 -11.02 -12.80 -33.59
C PRO A 457 -10.48 -12.80 -32.14
N ASP A 458 -11.00 -13.66 -31.31
CA ASP A 458 -10.45 -13.85 -29.97
C ASP A 458 -9.06 -14.51 -30.02
N PRO A 459 -8.24 -14.33 -28.93
CA PRO A 459 -6.87 -14.86 -28.91
C PRO A 459 -6.80 -16.39 -29.04
N ALA A 460 -7.82 -17.15 -28.58
CA ALA A 460 -7.82 -18.61 -28.74
C ALA A 460 -8.00 -19.02 -30.19
N THR A 461 -8.88 -18.35 -30.92
CA THR A 461 -9.05 -18.56 -32.37
C THR A 461 -7.75 -18.28 -33.12
N LEU A 462 -7.10 -17.16 -32.86
CA LEU A 462 -5.79 -16.81 -33.47
C LEU A 462 -4.72 -17.87 -33.18
N TYR A 463 -4.67 -18.34 -31.94
CA TYR A 463 -3.65 -19.32 -31.53
C TYR A 463 -3.95 -20.71 -32.10
N ILE A 464 -5.20 -21.13 -32.19
CA ILE A 464 -5.61 -22.38 -32.85
C ILE A 464 -5.16 -22.38 -34.31
N ASP A 465 -5.44 -21.30 -35.06
CA ASP A 465 -5.08 -21.18 -36.46
C ASP A 465 -3.55 -21.26 -36.63
N LYS A 466 -2.76 -20.59 -35.76
CA LYS A 466 -1.29 -20.69 -35.73
C LYS A 466 -0.84 -22.13 -35.52
N LEU A 467 -1.35 -22.82 -34.48
CA LEU A 467 -0.94 -24.18 -34.13
C LEU A 467 -1.33 -25.22 -35.16
N VAL A 468 -2.47 -25.05 -35.81
CA VAL A 468 -2.89 -25.91 -36.95
C VAL A 468 -1.97 -25.66 -38.14
N GLY A 469 -1.63 -24.40 -38.46
CA GLY A 469 -0.67 -24.07 -39.53
C GLY A 469 0.72 -24.61 -39.27
N GLU A 470 1.17 -24.67 -38.01
CA GLU A 470 2.46 -25.25 -37.59
C GLU A 470 2.41 -26.78 -37.45
N ASN A 471 1.30 -27.44 -37.69
CA ASN A 471 1.10 -28.89 -37.52
C ASN A 471 1.39 -29.36 -36.06
N VAL A 472 1.08 -28.54 -35.09
CA VAL A 472 1.19 -28.88 -33.65
C VAL A 472 -0.09 -29.60 -33.17
N ILE A 473 -1.26 -29.17 -33.65
CA ILE A 473 -2.55 -29.77 -33.33
C ILE A 473 -3.42 -29.96 -34.58
N SER A 474 -4.44 -30.78 -34.49
CA SER A 474 -5.55 -30.85 -35.46
C SER A 474 -6.72 -29.94 -35.04
N LYS A 475 -7.60 -29.60 -36.00
CA LYS A 475 -8.87 -28.91 -35.71
C LYS A 475 -9.77 -29.71 -34.75
N ASP A 476 -9.79 -31.05 -34.90
CA ASP A 476 -10.55 -31.93 -34.00
C ASP A 476 -10.02 -31.90 -32.56
N TYR A 477 -8.71 -31.78 -32.36
CA TYR A 477 -8.15 -31.62 -31.04
C TYR A 477 -8.61 -30.29 -30.38
N ALA A 478 -8.58 -29.19 -31.11
CA ALA A 478 -9.06 -27.91 -30.63
C ALA A 478 -10.56 -27.97 -30.28
N LYS A 479 -11.38 -28.57 -31.16
CA LYS A 479 -12.79 -28.77 -30.89
C LYS A 479 -13.05 -29.62 -29.65
N GLY A 480 -12.27 -30.68 -29.45
CA GLY A 480 -12.37 -31.53 -28.24
C GLY A 480 -12.14 -30.76 -26.95
N LEU A 481 -11.21 -29.81 -26.93
CA LEU A 481 -10.97 -28.94 -25.76
C LEU A 481 -12.19 -28.08 -25.44
N TRP A 482 -12.81 -27.48 -26.46
CA TRP A 482 -14.00 -26.66 -26.30
C TRP A 482 -15.20 -27.47 -25.80
N ASP A 483 -15.45 -28.64 -26.42
CA ASP A 483 -16.56 -29.51 -26.07
C ASP A 483 -16.44 -29.98 -24.62
N SER A 484 -15.26 -30.45 -24.23
CA SER A 484 -15.00 -30.91 -22.86
C SER A 484 -15.16 -29.79 -21.82
N PHE A 485 -14.69 -28.57 -22.11
CA PHE A 485 -14.85 -27.46 -21.19
C PHE A 485 -16.34 -27.05 -21.07
N ASN A 486 -17.08 -26.99 -22.16
CA ASN A 486 -18.49 -26.67 -22.12
C ASN A 486 -19.30 -27.69 -21.33
N GLU A 487 -18.97 -28.99 -21.41
CA GLU A 487 -19.61 -30.04 -20.61
C GLU A 487 -19.41 -29.79 -19.12
N ILE A 488 -18.17 -29.44 -18.67
CA ILE A 488 -17.89 -29.07 -17.31
C ILE A 488 -18.72 -27.87 -16.86
N MET A 489 -18.80 -26.84 -17.69
CA MET A 489 -19.54 -25.62 -17.37
C MET A 489 -21.06 -25.85 -17.27
N ASP A 490 -21.66 -26.69 -18.15
CA ASP A 490 -23.07 -27.05 -18.08
C ASP A 490 -23.38 -27.91 -16.83
N GLN A 491 -22.50 -28.82 -16.44
CA GLN A 491 -22.60 -29.58 -15.18
C GLN A 491 -22.53 -28.67 -13.96
N GLU A 492 -21.54 -27.77 -13.88
CA GLU A 492 -21.39 -26.84 -12.77
C GLU A 492 -22.56 -25.84 -12.69
N LEU A 493 -23.16 -25.45 -13.83
CA LEU A 493 -24.35 -24.64 -13.83
C LEU A 493 -25.58 -25.40 -13.29
N ALA A 494 -25.67 -26.69 -13.58
CA ALA A 494 -26.76 -27.52 -13.03
C ALA A 494 -26.61 -27.67 -11.51
N GLU A 495 -25.36 -27.89 -11.01
CA GLU A 495 -25.06 -27.97 -9.58
C GLU A 495 -25.26 -26.62 -8.85
N SER A 496 -24.99 -25.50 -9.49
CA SER A 496 -25.19 -24.17 -8.89
C SER A 496 -26.62 -23.91 -8.44
N LYS A 497 -27.62 -24.49 -9.15
CA LYS A 497 -29.04 -24.35 -8.84
C LYS A 497 -29.45 -25.06 -7.53
N LYS A 498 -28.62 -25.97 -7.03
CA LYS A 498 -28.84 -26.67 -5.76
C LYS A 498 -28.34 -25.88 -4.54
N ILE A 499 -27.57 -24.83 -4.75
CA ILE A 499 -27.08 -23.96 -3.68
C ILE A 499 -28.23 -23.01 -3.32
N VAL A 500 -28.71 -23.06 -2.09
CA VAL A 500 -29.87 -22.27 -1.63
C VAL A 500 -29.43 -21.00 -0.91
N GLU A 501 -28.33 -21.04 -0.19
CA GLU A 501 -27.82 -19.92 0.60
C GLU A 501 -26.41 -19.52 0.16
N GLY A 502 -26.16 -18.22 0.11
CA GLY A 502 -24.85 -17.66 -0.15
C GLY A 502 -23.91 -17.82 1.05
N ASN A 503 -22.66 -18.08 0.81
CA ASN A 503 -21.60 -18.06 1.83
C ASN A 503 -20.37 -17.37 1.26
N ILE A 504 -19.73 -16.55 2.10
CA ILE A 504 -18.42 -15.99 1.82
C ILE A 504 -17.37 -16.85 2.51
N ASP A 505 -16.54 -17.52 1.74
CA ASP A 505 -15.44 -18.33 2.26
C ASP A 505 -14.45 -17.40 2.99
N PRO A 506 -14.03 -17.70 4.22
CA PRO A 506 -13.09 -16.86 4.96
C PRO A 506 -11.76 -16.71 4.20
N PHE A 507 -11.29 -15.47 4.09
CA PHE A 507 -9.98 -15.20 3.53
C PHE A 507 -8.90 -15.45 4.57
N LEU A 508 -7.83 -16.18 4.24
CA LEU A 508 -6.74 -16.56 5.14
C LEU A 508 -7.18 -17.39 6.36
N GLU A 509 -8.17 -18.26 6.23
CA GLU A 509 -8.76 -19.06 7.32
C GLU A 509 -7.71 -19.68 8.25
N HIS A 510 -6.68 -20.36 7.68
CA HIS A 510 -5.61 -20.97 8.48
C HIS A 510 -4.75 -19.99 9.27
N THR A 511 -4.61 -18.75 8.80
CA THR A 511 -3.86 -17.70 9.52
C THR A 511 -4.61 -17.22 10.76
N TRP A 512 -5.95 -17.32 10.71
CA TRP A 512 -6.85 -16.87 11.76
C TRP A 512 -7.37 -18.01 12.64
N GLU A 513 -6.82 -19.21 12.54
CA GLU A 513 -7.16 -20.32 13.41
C GLU A 513 -6.89 -19.96 14.88
N GLY A 514 -7.84 -20.27 15.76
CA GLY A 514 -7.81 -19.89 17.18
C GLY A 514 -8.34 -18.48 17.50
N PHE A 515 -8.70 -17.69 16.49
CA PHE A 515 -9.41 -16.43 16.69
C PHE A 515 -10.89 -16.59 16.35
N SER A 516 -11.74 -15.94 17.12
CA SER A 516 -13.20 -15.99 16.94
C SER A 516 -13.79 -14.59 16.76
N LYS A 517 -14.94 -14.51 16.10
CA LYS A 517 -15.77 -13.29 16.16
C LYS A 517 -16.32 -13.19 17.58
N PRO A 518 -16.08 -12.09 18.31
CA PRO A 518 -16.59 -11.94 19.67
C PRO A 518 -18.12 -11.78 19.66
N ASP A 519 -18.78 -12.33 20.68
CA ASP A 519 -20.14 -11.95 21.01
C ASP A 519 -20.17 -10.54 21.64
N GLU A 520 -21.37 -9.98 21.76
CA GLU A 520 -21.55 -8.62 22.32
C GLU A 520 -20.98 -8.47 23.73
N LEU A 521 -21.05 -9.51 24.56
CA LEU A 521 -20.56 -9.49 25.93
C LEU A 521 -19.05 -9.58 26.01
N GLN A 522 -18.43 -10.41 25.15
CA GLN A 522 -16.98 -10.60 25.13
C GLN A 522 -16.20 -9.33 24.84
N ILE A 523 -16.78 -8.41 24.03
CA ILE A 523 -16.14 -7.14 23.68
C ILE A 523 -15.97 -6.24 24.91
N PHE A 524 -16.93 -6.28 25.86
CA PHE A 524 -16.91 -5.47 27.07
C PHE A 524 -16.20 -6.16 28.23
N ASN A 525 -16.02 -7.47 28.18
CA ASN A 525 -15.35 -8.18 29.27
C ASN A 525 -13.92 -7.68 29.45
N GLY A 526 -13.55 -7.44 30.72
CA GLY A 526 -12.19 -7.17 31.13
C GLY A 526 -11.28 -8.33 30.69
N TYR A 527 -10.05 -8.03 30.36
CA TYR A 527 -9.05 -9.02 30.01
C TYR A 527 -7.80 -8.80 30.86
N ASP A 528 -7.23 -9.90 31.37
CA ASP A 528 -6.03 -9.80 32.21
C ASP A 528 -4.84 -9.29 31.40
N THR A 529 -4.46 -8.06 31.67
CA THR A 529 -3.32 -7.37 31.09
C THR A 529 -2.20 -7.11 32.08
N ARG A 530 -2.32 -7.67 33.29
CA ARG A 530 -1.36 -7.53 34.37
C ARG A 530 -0.02 -8.13 34.04
N VAL A 531 1.02 -7.60 34.64
CA VAL A 531 2.39 -8.08 34.54
C VAL A 531 3.00 -8.03 35.92
N ASN A 532 3.74 -9.07 36.29
CA ASN A 532 4.40 -9.09 37.58
C ASN A 532 5.26 -7.81 37.80
N PRO A 533 5.14 -7.11 38.96
CA PRO A 533 5.83 -5.86 39.20
C PRO A 533 7.37 -5.96 39.09
N GLU A 534 7.94 -7.08 39.58
CA GLU A 534 9.39 -7.33 39.46
C GLU A 534 9.79 -7.46 38.00
N THR A 535 9.00 -8.20 37.22
CA THR A 535 9.25 -8.31 35.75
C THR A 535 9.21 -6.97 35.07
N LEU A 536 8.21 -6.10 35.36
CA LEU A 536 8.16 -4.75 34.78
C LEU A 536 9.37 -3.90 35.18
N ARG A 537 9.80 -4.00 36.45
CA ARG A 537 10.98 -3.30 36.93
C ARG A 537 12.24 -3.78 36.21
N GLU A 538 12.44 -5.08 36.08
CA GLU A 538 13.55 -5.68 35.35
C GLU A 538 13.57 -5.23 33.87
N LEU A 539 12.43 -5.29 33.21
CA LEU A 539 12.28 -4.84 31.82
C LEU A 539 12.60 -3.35 31.68
N GLY A 540 12.07 -2.53 32.60
CA GLY A 540 12.33 -1.10 32.64
C GLY A 540 13.81 -0.77 32.80
N LEU A 541 14.50 -1.44 33.70
CA LEU A 541 15.95 -1.29 33.89
C LEU A 541 16.75 -1.75 32.66
N LYS A 542 16.35 -2.84 32.00
CA LYS A 542 17.01 -3.31 30.77
C LYS A 542 16.87 -2.32 29.63
N ILE A 543 15.66 -1.82 29.36
CA ILE A 543 15.44 -0.90 28.24
C ILE A 543 15.98 0.51 28.47
N THR A 544 16.36 0.85 29.70
CA THR A 544 16.99 2.11 30.05
C THR A 544 18.51 2.00 30.19
N SER A 545 19.07 0.79 30.14
CA SER A 545 20.53 0.56 30.22
C SER A 545 21.18 0.77 28.85
N LEU A 546 22.25 1.55 28.84
CA LEU A 546 23.03 1.81 27.61
C LEU A 546 24.21 0.84 27.50
N PRO A 547 24.52 0.31 26.31
CA PRO A 547 25.74 -0.46 26.10
C PRO A 547 26.98 0.40 26.25
N GLN A 548 28.00 -0.15 26.89
CA GLN A 548 29.26 0.59 27.22
C GLN A 548 30.18 0.78 26.00
N ASP A 549 30.00 0.00 24.96
CA ASP A 549 30.81 0.02 23.73
C ASP A 549 30.31 1.05 22.71
N LYS A 550 29.28 1.85 23.03
CA LYS A 550 28.67 2.84 22.13
C LYS A 550 28.66 4.22 22.79
N ASN A 551 28.94 5.23 21.99
CA ASN A 551 28.89 6.62 22.44
C ASN A 551 27.54 7.24 22.03
N PHE A 552 26.82 7.79 22.98
CA PHE A 552 25.55 8.45 22.73
C PHE A 552 25.57 9.92 23.07
N PHE A 553 24.73 10.69 22.39
CA PHE A 553 24.55 12.11 22.65
C PHE A 553 24.20 12.35 24.13
N ARG A 554 24.84 13.32 24.74
CA ARG A 554 24.69 13.62 26.18
C ARG A 554 23.24 13.75 26.64
N LYS A 555 22.38 14.34 25.80
CA LYS A 555 20.95 14.46 26.14
C LYS A 555 20.24 13.10 26.10
N THR A 556 20.66 12.18 25.22
CA THR A 556 20.16 10.80 25.19
C THR A 556 20.53 10.06 26.46
N ILE A 557 21.79 10.17 26.91
CA ILE A 557 22.26 9.57 28.17
C ILE A 557 21.39 10.06 29.32
N ARG A 558 21.23 11.38 29.45
CA ARG A 558 20.39 11.99 30.48
C ARG A 558 18.94 11.52 30.44
N LEU A 559 18.34 11.42 29.25
CA LEU A 559 16.98 10.89 29.07
C LEU A 559 16.86 9.46 29.61
N MET A 560 17.83 8.62 29.31
CA MET A 560 17.83 7.23 29.78
C MET A 560 18.04 7.13 31.29
N GLU A 561 18.86 8.00 31.91
CA GLU A 561 19.02 8.14 33.35
C GLU A 561 17.70 8.58 34.01
N GLU A 562 17.03 9.59 33.46
CA GLU A 562 15.70 10.05 33.95
C GLU A 562 14.68 8.92 33.92
N ARG A 563 14.61 8.14 32.84
CA ARG A 563 13.73 6.98 32.71
C ARG A 563 14.09 5.85 33.67
N LYS A 564 15.38 5.61 33.88
CA LYS A 564 15.85 4.64 34.84
C LYS A 564 15.40 5.02 36.26
N ASN A 565 15.49 6.27 36.65
CA ASN A 565 15.03 6.78 37.94
C ASN A 565 13.51 6.58 38.09
N MET A 566 12.71 6.85 37.04
CA MET A 566 11.26 6.60 37.06
C MET A 566 10.93 5.13 37.40
N VAL A 567 11.71 4.17 36.87
CA VAL A 567 11.54 2.75 37.10
C VAL A 567 12.02 2.34 38.50
N GLU A 568 13.16 2.89 38.95
CA GLU A 568 13.71 2.60 40.27
C GLU A 568 12.80 3.11 41.39
N GLU A 569 12.28 4.32 41.25
CA GLU A 569 11.31 4.91 42.18
C GLU A 569 9.95 4.21 42.09
N GLY A 570 9.57 3.72 40.92
CA GLY A 570 8.29 3.04 40.65
C GLY A 570 7.07 3.97 40.70
N ILE A 571 7.32 5.28 40.62
CA ILE A 571 6.30 6.34 40.64
C ILE A 571 6.56 7.33 39.50
N LYS A 572 5.55 8.04 39.09
CA LYS A 572 5.63 9.09 38.06
C LYS A 572 6.23 8.64 36.71
N LEU A 573 5.90 7.42 36.30
CA LEU A 573 6.21 6.97 34.95
C LEU A 573 5.45 7.86 33.97
N ASP A 574 6.17 8.44 33.03
CA ASP A 574 5.56 9.24 31.97
C ASP A 574 4.93 8.38 30.88
N TRP A 575 4.28 9.03 29.91
CA TRP A 575 3.60 8.36 28.80
C TRP A 575 4.55 7.46 28.00
N ALA A 576 5.72 7.99 27.65
CA ALA A 576 6.69 7.25 26.83
C ALA A 576 7.25 6.03 27.56
N MET A 577 7.49 6.14 28.86
CA MET A 577 7.99 5.00 29.63
C MET A 577 6.95 3.90 29.76
N ALA A 578 5.67 4.24 29.97
CA ALA A 578 4.59 3.26 30.00
C ALA A 578 4.38 2.60 28.62
N GLU A 579 4.48 3.36 27.53
CA GLU A 579 4.43 2.86 26.15
C GLU A 579 5.55 1.84 25.91
N LEU A 580 6.79 2.17 26.23
CA LEU A 580 7.93 1.29 26.03
C LEU A 580 7.86 0.03 26.92
N LEU A 581 7.32 0.14 28.13
CA LEU A 581 7.08 -1.00 29.02
C LEU A 581 5.97 -1.91 28.48
N ALA A 582 4.94 -1.37 27.83
CA ALA A 582 3.93 -2.19 27.15
C ALA A 582 4.59 -3.05 26.05
N TYR A 583 5.41 -2.44 25.21
CA TYR A 583 6.15 -3.19 24.18
C TYR A 583 7.12 -4.20 24.80
N ALA A 584 7.92 -3.79 25.77
CA ALA A 584 8.88 -4.67 26.44
C ALA A 584 8.20 -5.90 27.05
N SER A 585 7.07 -5.71 27.71
CA SER A 585 6.30 -6.81 28.31
C SER A 585 5.75 -7.78 27.28
N LEU A 586 5.25 -7.29 26.14
CA LEU A 586 4.76 -8.14 25.04
C LEU A 586 5.89 -8.90 24.37
N LEU A 587 7.01 -8.24 24.12
CA LEU A 587 8.20 -8.89 23.56
C LEU A 587 8.74 -9.98 24.48
N ASN A 588 8.72 -9.76 25.80
CA ASN A 588 9.10 -10.74 26.78
C ASN A 588 8.16 -11.96 26.79
N GLU A 589 6.91 -11.77 26.41
CA GLU A 589 5.90 -12.82 26.23
C GLU A 589 5.92 -13.45 24.82
N ASN A 590 6.97 -13.22 24.03
CA ASN A 590 7.14 -13.67 22.64
C ASN A 590 6.07 -13.13 21.66
N ILE A 591 5.44 -12.02 21.98
CA ILE A 591 4.51 -11.35 21.08
C ILE A 591 5.29 -10.32 20.27
N PRO A 592 5.34 -10.46 18.93
CA PRO A 592 6.05 -9.49 18.09
C PRO A 592 5.34 -8.15 18.06
N VAL A 593 6.15 -7.08 17.95
CA VAL A 593 5.66 -5.71 17.83
C VAL A 593 6.23 -5.11 16.54
N ARG A 594 5.36 -4.68 15.65
CA ARG A 594 5.69 -3.92 14.45
C ARG A 594 5.08 -2.54 14.54
N PHE A 595 5.91 -1.53 14.32
CA PHE A 595 5.51 -0.14 14.45
C PHE A 595 6.04 0.69 13.28
N THR A 596 5.17 1.34 12.53
CA THR A 596 5.56 2.23 11.44
C THR A 596 4.80 3.54 11.50
N GLY A 597 5.32 4.55 10.83
CA GLY A 597 4.75 5.87 10.72
C GLY A 597 5.83 6.94 10.56
N GLN A 598 5.42 8.16 10.38
CA GLN A 598 6.34 9.28 10.21
C GLN A 598 6.97 9.66 11.56
N ASP A 599 8.30 9.72 11.64
CA ASP A 599 9.09 10.05 12.83
C ASP A 599 8.87 9.13 14.05
N VAL A 600 8.27 7.97 13.90
CA VAL A 600 7.88 7.10 15.04
C VAL A 600 9.05 6.58 15.85
N VAL A 601 10.22 6.42 15.26
CA VAL A 601 11.42 5.90 15.92
C VAL A 601 11.82 6.78 17.11
N ARG A 602 11.79 8.09 16.93
CA ARG A 602 12.04 9.11 17.98
C ARG A 602 10.73 9.52 18.65
N GLY A 603 9.61 9.44 17.90
CA GLY A 603 8.34 10.09 18.16
C GLY A 603 8.35 11.54 17.63
N THR A 604 7.26 11.95 16.95
CA THR A 604 7.11 13.32 16.41
C THR A 604 7.38 14.39 17.47
N PHE A 605 6.94 14.14 18.70
CA PHE A 605 7.12 15.06 19.84
C PHE A 605 8.40 14.79 20.65
N SER A 606 9.37 14.04 20.08
CA SER A 606 10.65 13.70 20.74
C SER A 606 10.46 13.01 22.10
N HIS A 607 9.49 12.12 22.20
CA HIS A 607 9.11 11.44 23.46
C HIS A 607 9.56 9.98 23.50
N ARG A 608 9.43 9.23 22.40
CA ARG A 608 9.60 7.76 22.37
C ARG A 608 11.06 7.33 22.45
N HIS A 609 11.89 7.73 21.52
CA HIS A 609 13.30 7.33 21.43
C HIS A 609 13.49 5.81 21.55
N ALA A 610 12.75 5.04 20.72
CA ALA A 610 12.82 3.57 20.72
C ALA A 610 14.11 3.04 20.06
N VAL A 611 14.78 3.85 19.26
CA VAL A 611 16.13 3.61 18.73
C VAL A 611 17.01 4.81 19.07
N LEU A 612 18.17 4.53 19.63
CA LEU A 612 19.17 5.49 20.01
C LEU A 612 20.29 5.48 18.98
N ILE A 613 20.72 6.66 18.53
CA ILE A 613 21.76 6.77 17.50
C ILE A 613 23.12 7.02 18.17
N ALA A 614 24.10 6.17 17.86
CA ALA A 614 25.48 6.36 18.30
C ALA A 614 26.13 7.54 17.56
N GLU A 615 26.80 8.46 18.30
CA GLU A 615 27.36 9.69 17.72
C GLU A 615 28.57 9.45 16.81
N ASP A 616 29.31 8.40 17.07
CA ASP A 616 30.54 8.05 16.35
C ASP A 616 30.31 7.26 15.07
N THR A 617 29.25 6.45 15.02
CA THR A 617 28.97 5.52 13.92
C THR A 617 27.69 5.80 13.16
N ALA A 618 26.83 6.67 13.71
CA ALA A 618 25.46 6.89 13.24
C ALA A 618 24.58 5.61 13.20
N LEU A 619 25.01 4.52 13.83
CA LEU A 619 24.25 3.28 13.91
C LEU A 619 23.17 3.36 14.99
N GLY A 620 22.01 2.83 14.67
CA GLY A 620 20.89 2.72 15.59
C GLY A 620 21.05 1.55 16.56
N TYR A 621 20.72 1.79 17.83
CA TYR A 621 20.60 0.77 18.87
C TYR A 621 19.20 0.82 19.46
N SER A 622 18.45 -0.29 19.39
CA SER A 622 17.14 -0.40 20.02
C SER A 622 17.23 -1.23 21.30
N PRO A 623 17.03 -0.63 22.46
CA PRO A 623 17.00 -1.38 23.72
C PRO A 623 15.92 -2.47 23.75
N LEU A 624 14.78 -2.22 23.12
CA LEU A 624 13.66 -3.17 23.01
C LEU A 624 14.00 -4.43 22.21
N SER A 625 15.01 -4.38 21.35
CA SER A 625 15.47 -5.56 20.61
C SER A 625 16.46 -6.43 21.39
N HIS A 626 16.83 -6.04 22.65
CA HIS A 626 17.86 -6.66 23.43
C HIS A 626 17.40 -6.99 24.87
N ILE A 627 16.15 -7.33 25.05
CA ILE A 627 15.58 -7.67 26.37
C ILE A 627 16.02 -9.07 26.82
N LYS A 628 15.93 -10.04 25.90
CA LYS A 628 16.41 -11.42 26.07
C LYS A 628 16.64 -12.07 24.70
N ASP A 629 17.38 -13.17 24.66
CA ASP A 629 17.70 -13.85 23.38
C ASP A 629 16.46 -14.44 22.70
N ASP A 630 15.52 -14.98 23.49
CA ASP A 630 14.26 -15.58 23.04
C ASP A 630 13.07 -14.65 23.30
N GLN A 631 13.02 -13.53 22.60
CA GLN A 631 11.94 -12.57 22.68
C GLN A 631 11.15 -12.47 21.37
N GLY A 632 9.95 -11.90 21.45
CA GLY A 632 9.23 -11.45 20.27
C GLY A 632 10.06 -10.42 19.46
N LYS A 633 9.93 -10.45 18.15
CA LYS A 633 10.64 -9.51 17.26
C LYS A 633 10.10 -8.10 17.46
N PHE A 634 11.00 -7.13 17.67
CA PHE A 634 10.68 -5.70 17.69
C PHE A 634 11.12 -5.05 16.38
N GLU A 635 10.18 -4.44 15.70
CA GLU A 635 10.41 -3.72 14.44
C GLU A 635 9.78 -2.35 14.52
N ILE A 636 10.59 -1.32 14.37
CA ILE A 636 10.12 0.07 14.33
C ILE A 636 10.82 0.82 13.21
N TYR A 637 10.04 1.49 12.36
CA TYR A 637 10.56 2.17 11.18
C TYR A 637 9.85 3.50 10.95
N ASN A 638 10.64 4.52 10.66
CA ASN A 638 10.07 5.73 10.06
C ASN A 638 9.59 5.40 8.64
N SER A 639 8.34 5.69 8.36
CA SER A 639 7.78 5.54 7.02
C SER A 639 8.21 6.68 6.09
N LEU A 640 8.00 6.48 4.79
CA LEU A 640 7.97 7.60 3.86
C LEU A 640 6.77 8.52 4.18
N LEU A 641 6.75 9.73 3.59
CA LEU A 641 5.66 10.69 3.77
C LEU A 641 4.44 10.28 2.92
N SER A 642 3.77 9.23 3.38
CA SER A 642 2.56 8.70 2.80
C SER A 642 1.69 8.13 3.91
N GLU A 643 0.48 8.59 4.05
CA GLU A 643 -0.53 8.00 4.93
C GLU A 643 -1.25 6.85 4.22
N TYR A 644 -1.61 7.04 2.94
CA TYR A 644 -2.41 6.09 2.18
C TYR A 644 -1.68 4.76 1.97
N GLY A 645 -0.50 4.81 1.36
CA GLY A 645 0.30 3.61 1.08
C GLY A 645 0.77 2.94 2.38
N ALA A 646 1.25 3.72 3.36
CA ALA A 646 1.77 3.20 4.62
C ALA A 646 0.68 2.54 5.48
N LEU A 647 -0.48 3.18 5.66
CA LEU A 647 -1.59 2.59 6.42
C LEU A 647 -2.14 1.35 5.72
N GLY A 648 -2.27 1.39 4.38
CA GLY A 648 -2.70 0.23 3.59
C GLY A 648 -1.74 -0.95 3.74
N PHE A 649 -0.45 -0.71 3.72
CA PHE A 649 0.57 -1.74 3.94
C PHE A 649 0.44 -2.36 5.33
N GLU A 650 0.36 -1.55 6.39
CA GLU A 650 0.25 -2.06 7.76
C GLU A 650 -1.08 -2.77 8.01
N TYR A 651 -2.16 -2.34 7.37
CA TYR A 651 -3.41 -3.09 7.38
C TYR A 651 -3.25 -4.48 6.75
N GLY A 652 -2.60 -4.56 5.58
CA GLY A 652 -2.28 -5.84 4.92
C GLY A 652 -1.35 -6.71 5.77
N TYR A 653 -0.35 -6.11 6.41
CA TYR A 653 0.55 -6.81 7.34
C TYR A 653 -0.23 -7.42 8.52
N ALA A 654 -1.11 -6.64 9.14
CA ALA A 654 -1.93 -7.10 10.26
C ALA A 654 -2.91 -8.22 9.87
N MET A 655 -3.42 -8.23 8.62
CA MET A 655 -4.25 -9.33 8.10
C MET A 655 -3.53 -10.68 8.13
N ALA A 656 -2.22 -10.71 7.88
CA ALA A 656 -1.43 -11.94 7.85
C ALA A 656 -0.65 -12.20 9.15
N SER A 657 -0.79 -11.35 10.16
CA SER A 657 -0.05 -11.46 11.43
C SER A 657 -0.95 -11.19 12.66
N PRO A 658 -2.01 -11.97 12.89
CA PRO A 658 -2.96 -11.72 13.98
C PRO A 658 -2.36 -11.86 15.39
N GLN A 659 -1.23 -12.54 15.54
CA GLN A 659 -0.52 -12.70 16.82
C GLN A 659 0.36 -11.50 17.17
N SER A 660 0.59 -10.59 16.25
CA SER A 660 1.49 -9.44 16.42
C SER A 660 0.71 -8.20 16.84
N LEU A 661 1.36 -7.33 17.61
CA LEU A 661 0.92 -5.94 17.76
C LEU A 661 1.44 -5.14 16.57
N VAL A 662 0.54 -4.81 15.65
CA VAL A 662 0.87 -3.99 14.48
C VAL A 662 0.33 -2.59 14.68
N ILE A 663 1.21 -1.59 14.63
CA ILE A 663 0.90 -0.20 14.92
C ILE A 663 1.28 0.67 13.73
N TRP A 664 0.39 1.56 13.35
CA TRP A 664 0.66 2.69 12.50
C TRP A 664 0.34 4.00 13.24
N GLU A 665 1.28 4.94 13.25
CA GLU A 665 1.09 6.26 13.87
C GLU A 665 1.15 7.36 12.81
N ALA A 666 0.13 8.21 12.78
CA ALA A 666 0.19 9.43 12.00
C ALA A 666 1.14 10.44 12.64
N GLN A 667 1.81 11.29 11.86
CA GLN A 667 2.62 12.37 12.41
C GLN A 667 1.78 13.35 13.24
N PHE A 668 0.61 13.70 12.71
CA PHE A 668 -0.53 14.31 13.39
C PHE A 668 -1.78 13.58 12.94
N GLY A 669 -2.73 13.37 13.84
CA GLY A 669 -4.00 12.72 13.50
C GLY A 669 -4.79 13.47 12.42
N ASP A 670 -4.56 14.77 12.28
CA ASP A 670 -5.14 15.62 11.23
C ASP A 670 -4.88 15.07 9.82
N PHE A 671 -3.73 14.44 9.60
CA PHE A 671 -3.31 13.94 8.27
C PHE A 671 -3.94 12.61 7.88
N ILE A 672 -4.69 11.97 8.78
CA ILE A 672 -5.35 10.68 8.51
C ILE A 672 -6.32 10.73 7.33
N ASN A 673 -6.82 11.90 6.98
CA ASN A 673 -7.70 12.07 5.82
C ASN A 673 -7.02 11.72 4.49
N GLY A 674 -5.69 11.75 4.42
CA GLY A 674 -4.92 11.23 3.28
C GLY A 674 -5.09 9.73 3.06
N ALA A 675 -5.49 8.97 4.08
CA ALA A 675 -5.73 7.54 4.03
C ALA A 675 -7.21 7.15 4.21
N GLN A 676 -8.14 8.08 4.05
CA GLN A 676 -9.57 7.85 4.31
C GLN A 676 -10.13 6.65 3.55
N ILE A 677 -9.64 6.37 2.34
CA ILE A 677 -10.07 5.22 1.55
C ILE A 677 -9.77 3.90 2.27
N ILE A 678 -8.60 3.77 2.91
CA ILE A 678 -8.25 2.58 3.69
C ILE A 678 -9.20 2.44 4.90
N ILE A 679 -9.53 3.54 5.56
CA ILE A 679 -10.45 3.54 6.70
C ILE A 679 -11.83 3.07 6.27
N ASP A 680 -12.41 3.69 5.24
CA ASP A 680 -13.78 3.42 4.80
C ASP A 680 -13.94 2.04 4.17
N GLN A 681 -12.97 1.62 3.35
CA GLN A 681 -13.12 0.43 2.53
C GLN A 681 -12.60 -0.85 3.18
N PHE A 682 -11.65 -0.73 4.13
CA PHE A 682 -11.03 -1.88 4.78
C PHE A 682 -11.21 -1.85 6.30
N ILE A 683 -10.72 -0.85 7.00
CA ILE A 683 -10.70 -0.84 8.47
C ILE A 683 -12.11 -0.94 9.05
N SER A 684 -13.05 -0.13 8.55
CA SER A 684 -14.42 -0.08 9.09
C SER A 684 -15.34 -1.19 8.57
N SER A 685 -15.10 -1.72 7.37
CA SER A 685 -16.14 -2.48 6.66
C SER A 685 -15.72 -3.88 6.15
N ALA A 686 -14.44 -4.23 6.23
CA ALA A 686 -13.94 -5.49 5.67
C ALA A 686 -14.52 -6.74 6.35
N GLU A 687 -14.81 -6.68 7.65
CA GLU A 687 -15.38 -7.81 8.38
C GLU A 687 -16.80 -8.15 7.89
N GLU A 688 -17.63 -7.13 7.69
CA GLU A 688 -19.00 -7.30 7.21
C GLU A 688 -19.07 -7.66 5.72
N LYS A 689 -18.17 -7.08 4.91
CA LYS A 689 -18.14 -7.34 3.47
C LYS A 689 -17.49 -8.67 3.11
N TRP A 690 -16.41 -9.03 3.78
CA TRP A 690 -15.51 -10.11 3.34
C TRP A 690 -15.13 -11.11 4.43
N ARG A 691 -15.67 -11.00 5.63
CA ARG A 691 -15.28 -11.77 6.82
C ARG A 691 -13.78 -11.65 7.16
N VAL A 692 -13.20 -10.49 6.92
CA VAL A 692 -11.79 -10.23 7.19
C VAL A 692 -11.63 -9.49 8.51
N MET A 693 -11.07 -10.17 9.50
CA MET A 693 -10.67 -9.56 10.77
C MET A 693 -9.33 -8.84 10.65
N ASN A 694 -9.09 -7.86 11.51
CA ASN A 694 -7.83 -7.13 11.55
C ASN A 694 -7.52 -6.62 12.95
N GLY A 695 -6.25 -6.67 13.35
CA GLY A 695 -5.77 -6.23 14.67
C GLY A 695 -4.97 -4.94 14.65
N LEU A 696 -4.99 -4.18 13.56
CA LEU A 696 -4.23 -2.94 13.41
C LEU A 696 -4.56 -1.93 14.50
N VAL A 697 -3.52 -1.32 15.07
CA VAL A 697 -3.63 -0.18 15.99
C VAL A 697 -3.24 1.09 15.24
N MET A 698 -4.09 2.10 15.32
CA MET A 698 -3.83 3.42 14.77
C MET A 698 -3.63 4.40 15.92
N LEU A 699 -2.45 5.04 15.98
CA LEU A 699 -2.15 6.10 16.93
C LEU A 699 -2.28 7.45 16.22
N LEU A 700 -3.21 8.27 16.70
CA LEU A 700 -3.58 9.53 16.05
C LEU A 700 -3.39 10.69 17.04
N PRO A 701 -2.26 11.43 16.98
CA PRO A 701 -2.05 12.59 17.82
C PRO A 701 -3.20 13.61 17.68
N HIS A 702 -3.87 13.91 18.81
CA HIS A 702 -5.07 14.72 18.89
C HIS A 702 -5.02 15.60 20.14
N GLY A 703 -5.49 16.83 20.04
CA GLY A 703 -5.60 17.75 21.17
C GLY A 703 -5.50 19.21 20.71
N PHE A 704 -6.27 20.07 21.33
CA PHE A 704 -6.36 21.50 21.00
C PHE A 704 -5.37 22.29 21.85
N GLU A 705 -4.24 22.71 21.25
CA GLU A 705 -3.11 23.32 21.94
C GLU A 705 -2.63 24.63 21.28
N GLY A 706 -3.49 25.25 20.49
CA GLY A 706 -3.18 26.53 19.82
C GLY A 706 -2.21 26.40 18.65
N GLN A 707 -2.05 25.20 18.09
CA GLN A 707 -1.15 24.90 16.97
C GLN A 707 -1.83 25.05 15.58
N GLY A 708 -3.04 25.60 15.55
CA GLY A 708 -3.77 25.82 14.30
C GLY A 708 -4.69 24.67 13.88
N PRO A 709 -5.38 24.82 12.75
CA PRO A 709 -6.46 23.90 12.34
C PRO A 709 -5.97 22.53 11.85
N GLU A 710 -4.69 22.39 11.48
CA GLU A 710 -4.14 21.18 10.89
C GLU A 710 -3.23 20.38 11.84
N HIS A 711 -3.18 20.77 13.13
CA HIS A 711 -2.37 20.13 14.16
C HIS A 711 -3.16 19.99 15.48
N SER A 712 -4.49 19.84 15.38
CA SER A 712 -5.40 19.81 16.54
C SER A 712 -6.31 18.60 16.54
N SER A 713 -6.92 18.25 15.41
CA SER A 713 -8.01 17.26 15.37
C SER A 713 -7.74 16.09 14.43
N ALA A 714 -7.72 14.90 14.99
CA ALA A 714 -7.75 13.65 14.24
C ALA A 714 -9.16 13.29 13.70
N ARG A 715 -10.13 14.22 13.81
CA ARG A 715 -11.50 14.03 13.31
C ARG A 715 -12.19 12.80 13.90
N MET A 716 -12.20 12.69 15.23
CA MET A 716 -12.80 11.54 15.92
C MET A 716 -14.27 11.29 15.52
N GLU A 717 -15.01 12.34 15.19
CA GLU A 717 -16.38 12.26 14.70
C GLU A 717 -16.53 11.37 13.46
N ARG A 718 -15.54 11.34 12.56
CA ARG A 718 -15.55 10.50 11.35
C ARG A 718 -15.41 9.02 11.69
N PHE A 719 -14.56 8.70 12.65
CA PHE A 719 -14.43 7.31 13.13
C PHE A 719 -15.69 6.86 13.86
N LEU A 720 -16.23 7.71 14.72
CA LEU A 720 -17.45 7.39 15.47
C LEU A 720 -18.68 7.20 14.56
N GLU A 721 -18.76 7.96 13.44
CA GLU A 721 -19.79 7.79 12.42
C GLU A 721 -19.68 6.42 11.71
N LEU A 722 -18.47 5.90 11.53
CA LEU A 722 -18.22 4.59 10.92
C LEU A 722 -18.38 3.41 11.90
N CYS A 723 -18.61 3.68 13.18
CA CYS A 723 -18.75 2.65 14.21
C CYS A 723 -20.14 2.00 14.19
N ALA A 724 -20.17 0.70 13.89
CA ALA A 724 -21.38 -0.12 13.94
C ALA A 724 -21.01 -1.58 14.22
N GLN A 725 -21.92 -2.36 14.80
CA GLN A 725 -21.78 -3.82 15.01
C GLN A 725 -20.44 -4.24 15.63
N ASN A 726 -19.86 -3.38 16.48
CA ASN A 726 -18.57 -3.61 17.13
C ASN A 726 -17.41 -3.84 16.11
N ASN A 727 -17.45 -3.16 14.97
CA ASN A 727 -16.47 -3.30 13.89
C ASN A 727 -15.05 -2.81 14.22
N MET A 728 -14.93 -1.87 15.16
CA MET A 728 -13.65 -1.33 15.63
C MET A 728 -13.71 -0.91 17.10
N GLN A 729 -12.59 -0.48 17.64
CA GLN A 729 -12.51 0.15 18.97
C GLN A 729 -11.97 1.57 18.80
N VAL A 730 -12.57 2.52 19.55
CA VAL A 730 -12.17 3.93 19.53
C VAL A 730 -11.92 4.38 20.96
N ALA A 731 -10.71 4.85 21.25
CA ALA A 731 -10.27 5.24 22.59
C ALA A 731 -9.51 6.57 22.60
N ASN A 732 -9.56 7.26 23.75
CA ASN A 732 -8.83 8.48 24.00
C ASN A 732 -8.30 8.45 25.43
N CYS A 733 -7.16 7.78 25.64
CA CYS A 733 -6.58 7.54 26.95
C CYS A 733 -6.05 8.83 27.58
N THR A 734 -6.24 8.96 28.91
CA THR A 734 -5.77 10.10 29.67
C THR A 734 -4.66 9.76 30.66
N THR A 735 -4.30 8.50 30.85
CA THR A 735 -3.21 8.09 31.74
C THR A 735 -2.24 7.14 31.05
N PRO A 736 -0.93 7.17 31.41
CA PRO A 736 0.06 6.22 30.91
C PRO A 736 -0.34 4.75 31.18
N ALA A 737 -0.89 4.44 32.36
CA ALA A 737 -1.32 3.09 32.71
C ALA A 737 -2.45 2.60 31.81
N ASN A 738 -3.44 3.45 31.50
CA ASN A 738 -4.56 3.06 30.64
C ASN A 738 -4.08 2.81 29.21
N PHE A 739 -3.10 3.59 28.73
CA PHE A 739 -2.45 3.38 27.44
C PHE A 739 -1.65 2.07 27.41
N PHE A 740 -0.88 1.76 28.46
CA PHE A 740 -0.20 0.47 28.61
C PHE A 740 -1.18 -0.71 28.50
N HIS A 741 -2.29 -0.64 29.22
CA HIS A 741 -3.26 -1.73 29.27
C HIS A 741 -4.03 -1.93 27.97
N ILE A 742 -4.39 -0.87 27.25
CA ILE A 742 -5.13 -0.98 25.98
C ILE A 742 -4.28 -1.63 24.89
N LEU A 743 -2.97 -1.32 24.83
CA LEU A 743 -2.04 -1.94 23.90
C LEU A 743 -1.89 -3.44 24.16
N ARG A 744 -1.75 -3.82 25.43
CA ARG A 744 -1.68 -5.22 25.82
C ARG A 744 -3.01 -5.95 25.57
N ARG A 745 -4.14 -5.32 25.92
CA ARG A 745 -5.49 -5.83 25.68
C ARG A 745 -5.70 -6.20 24.21
N GLN A 746 -5.19 -5.40 23.28
CA GLN A 746 -5.37 -5.59 21.84
C GLN A 746 -4.88 -6.97 21.36
N VAL A 747 -3.79 -7.45 21.91
CA VAL A 747 -3.18 -8.73 21.45
C VAL A 747 -3.41 -9.90 22.39
N LYS A 748 -3.85 -9.65 23.62
CA LYS A 748 -4.11 -10.71 24.61
C LYS A 748 -5.51 -11.36 24.44
N ARG A 749 -6.45 -10.67 23.82
CA ARG A 749 -7.79 -11.20 23.50
C ARG A 749 -7.71 -12.27 22.42
N ASN A 750 -8.67 -13.19 22.40
CA ASN A 750 -8.83 -14.24 21.39
C ASN A 750 -9.59 -13.76 20.13
N PHE A 751 -9.79 -12.49 19.98
CA PHE A 751 -10.37 -11.82 18.81
C PHE A 751 -9.57 -10.58 18.46
N ARG A 752 -9.73 -10.12 17.23
CA ARG A 752 -9.08 -8.88 16.76
C ARG A 752 -10.14 -7.94 16.19
N LYS A 753 -10.04 -6.68 16.58
CA LYS A 753 -10.77 -5.54 15.98
C LYS A 753 -9.77 -4.41 15.78
N PRO A 754 -9.85 -3.64 14.72
CA PRO A 754 -9.06 -2.43 14.58
C PRO A 754 -9.21 -1.53 15.81
N LEU A 755 -8.11 -0.94 16.26
CA LEU A 755 -8.07 -0.09 17.43
C LEU A 755 -7.56 1.30 17.05
N VAL A 756 -8.41 2.30 17.20
CA VAL A 756 -8.09 3.71 16.98
C VAL A 756 -7.88 4.38 18.34
N ILE A 757 -6.68 4.91 18.57
CA ILE A 757 -6.35 5.63 19.80
C ILE A 757 -6.00 7.07 19.45
N PHE A 758 -6.76 8.01 19.99
CA PHE A 758 -6.39 9.42 19.98
C PHE A 758 -5.31 9.64 21.03
N THR A 759 -4.08 9.88 20.58
CA THR A 759 -2.91 10.03 21.46
C THR A 759 -2.67 11.49 21.80
N PRO A 760 -2.20 11.79 23.01
CA PRO A 760 -1.96 13.15 23.43
C PRO A 760 -0.67 13.73 22.84
N LYS A 761 -0.53 15.05 22.93
CA LYS A 761 0.67 15.81 22.63
C LYS A 761 1.29 16.41 23.91
N SER A 762 0.65 17.37 24.54
CA SER A 762 1.16 18.00 25.75
C SER A 762 1.18 17.06 26.96
N LEU A 763 0.23 16.11 27.06
CA LEU A 763 0.19 15.15 28.16
C LEU A 763 1.41 14.22 28.17
N LEU A 764 2.14 14.06 27.07
CA LEU A 764 3.37 13.28 27.01
C LEU A 764 4.42 13.74 28.05
N ARG A 765 4.37 15.00 28.49
CA ARG A 765 5.27 15.59 29.49
C ARG A 765 4.55 16.32 30.62
N HIS A 766 3.23 16.11 30.73
CA HIS A 766 2.44 16.82 31.74
C HIS A 766 2.75 16.24 33.14
N PRO A 767 3.11 17.04 34.14
CA PRO A 767 3.59 16.55 35.44
C PRO A 767 2.54 15.77 36.25
N LYS A 768 1.27 15.94 35.94
CA LYS A 768 0.15 15.21 36.56
C LYS A 768 -0.29 14.01 35.71
N CYS A 769 0.13 13.90 34.45
CA CYS A 769 -0.17 12.77 33.58
C CYS A 769 0.93 11.70 33.70
N VAL A 770 0.96 11.06 34.85
CA VAL A 770 1.93 10.03 35.23
C VAL A 770 1.20 8.87 35.86
N SER A 771 1.81 7.69 35.84
CA SER A 771 1.29 6.50 36.55
C SER A 771 2.37 5.86 37.39
N SER A 772 1.97 5.07 38.38
CA SER A 772 2.89 4.23 39.14
C SER A 772 3.16 2.90 38.41
N LEU A 773 4.27 2.26 38.75
CA LEU A 773 4.57 0.90 38.27
C LEU A 773 3.50 -0.10 38.72
N GLN A 774 2.91 0.13 39.90
CA GLN A 774 1.84 -0.68 40.45
C GLN A 774 0.56 -0.62 39.58
N GLU A 775 0.20 0.56 39.09
CA GLU A 775 -0.94 0.72 38.17
C GLU A 775 -0.72 -0.03 36.85
N LEU A 776 0.51 -0.10 36.35
CA LEU A 776 0.87 -0.89 35.16
C LEU A 776 0.89 -2.40 35.48
N ALA A 777 1.27 -2.78 36.69
CA ALA A 777 1.42 -4.18 37.11
C ALA A 777 0.07 -4.85 37.41
N GLU A 778 -0.77 -4.20 38.19
CA GLU A 778 -2.00 -4.78 38.77
C GLU A 778 -3.28 -4.22 38.17
N GLY A 779 -3.19 -3.17 37.36
CA GLY A 779 -4.31 -2.54 36.70
C GLY A 779 -4.87 -3.32 35.50
N GLU A 780 -5.90 -2.73 34.93
CA GLU A 780 -6.49 -3.17 33.65
C GLU A 780 -6.94 -1.94 32.87
N PHE A 781 -7.28 -2.11 31.59
CA PHE A 781 -7.85 -1.02 30.84
C PHE A 781 -9.24 -0.65 31.36
N LYS A 782 -9.41 0.62 31.71
CA LYS A 782 -10.67 1.19 32.19
C LYS A 782 -11.33 1.99 31.06
N ALA A 783 -12.50 1.54 30.61
CA ALA A 783 -13.27 2.23 29.59
C ALA A 783 -13.83 3.57 30.12
N VAL A 784 -14.11 3.61 31.41
CA VAL A 784 -14.53 4.82 32.17
C VAL A 784 -13.63 4.95 33.39
N ILE A 785 -13.11 6.13 33.65
CA ILE A 785 -12.40 6.42 34.89
C ILE A 785 -13.23 7.42 35.69
N ASP A 786 -13.73 6.98 36.82
CA ASP A 786 -14.51 7.79 37.73
C ASP A 786 -13.65 8.81 38.49
N ASP A 787 -14.30 9.78 39.11
CA ASP A 787 -13.66 10.72 40.03
C ASP A 787 -13.26 10.06 41.34
N THR A 788 -12.28 10.64 42.00
CA THR A 788 -11.92 10.29 43.40
C THR A 788 -12.72 11.06 44.44
N ALA A 789 -13.67 11.93 44.02
CA ALA A 789 -14.53 12.68 44.89
C ALA A 789 -15.50 11.76 45.68
N GLU A 790 -15.76 12.12 46.97
CA GLU A 790 -16.77 11.43 47.77
C GLU A 790 -18.16 11.65 47.15
N GLU A 791 -19.05 10.67 47.28
CA GLU A 791 -20.42 10.72 46.70
C GLU A 791 -21.30 11.80 47.34
N GLU A 792 -21.06 12.09 48.62
CA GLU A 792 -21.85 13.07 49.35
C GLU A 792 -21.49 14.51 48.94
N GLY A 793 -22.49 15.26 48.51
CA GLY A 793 -22.33 16.65 48.13
C GLY A 793 -22.05 16.90 46.65
N ILE A 794 -22.02 15.87 45.79
CA ILE A 794 -21.90 16.07 44.34
C ILE A 794 -23.24 16.49 43.75
N GLU A 795 -23.27 17.71 43.22
CA GLU A 795 -24.42 18.33 42.53
C GLU A 795 -24.24 18.32 41.02
N ARG A 796 -23.00 18.27 40.55
CA ARG A 796 -22.65 18.33 39.13
C ARG A 796 -21.76 17.16 38.75
N VAL A 797 -22.03 16.55 37.58
CA VAL A 797 -21.16 15.54 36.96
C VAL A 797 -20.76 16.00 35.58
N ILE A 798 -19.45 16.09 35.33
CA ILE A 798 -18.84 16.41 34.05
C ILE A 798 -18.29 15.14 33.45
N PHE A 799 -18.78 14.74 32.27
CA PHE A 799 -18.13 13.76 31.42
C PHE A 799 -17.21 14.44 30.42
N CYS A 800 -16.01 13.93 30.22
CA CYS A 800 -15.07 14.43 29.23
C CYS A 800 -14.21 13.32 28.66
N SER A 801 -13.45 13.62 27.59
CA SER A 801 -12.48 12.71 27.01
C SER A 801 -11.20 13.48 26.66
N GLY A 802 -10.05 12.84 26.84
CA GLY A 802 -8.74 13.42 26.50
C GLY A 802 -8.24 14.49 27.49
N LYS A 803 -7.33 15.33 26.99
CA LYS A 803 -6.49 16.22 27.82
C LYS A 803 -7.26 17.26 28.62
N ILE A 804 -8.47 17.65 28.19
CA ILE A 804 -9.26 18.66 28.87
C ILE A 804 -9.53 18.27 30.33
N TYR A 805 -9.53 17.00 30.66
CA TYR A 805 -9.63 16.50 32.02
C TYR A 805 -8.70 17.23 32.99
N TYR A 806 -7.42 17.37 32.60
CA TYR A 806 -6.42 17.99 33.47
C TYR A 806 -6.68 19.47 33.73
N GLU A 807 -7.16 20.18 32.73
CA GLU A 807 -7.54 21.60 32.86
C GLU A 807 -8.81 21.77 33.75
N LEU A 808 -9.77 20.88 33.60
CA LEU A 808 -10.97 20.85 34.44
C LEU A 808 -10.62 20.57 35.92
N VAL A 809 -9.76 19.59 36.19
CA VAL A 809 -9.29 19.25 37.54
C VAL A 809 -8.53 20.41 38.16
N GLU A 810 -7.66 21.06 37.40
CA GLU A 810 -6.87 22.19 37.86
C GLU A 810 -7.78 23.40 38.22
N TYR A 811 -8.75 23.68 37.38
CA TYR A 811 -9.72 24.73 37.60
C TYR A 811 -10.59 24.44 38.84
N ARG A 812 -11.10 23.19 38.95
CA ARG A 812 -11.88 22.72 40.13
C ARG A 812 -11.12 22.94 41.42
N GLN A 813 -9.84 22.53 41.48
CA GLN A 813 -9.01 22.66 42.66
C GLN A 813 -8.75 24.14 42.99
N LYS A 814 -8.44 24.97 42.00
CA LYS A 814 -8.12 26.38 42.18
C LYS A 814 -9.30 27.21 42.68
N HIS A 815 -10.50 26.84 42.24
CA HIS A 815 -11.71 27.57 42.56
C HIS A 815 -12.65 26.88 43.55
N GLU A 816 -12.17 25.80 44.19
CA GLU A 816 -12.85 25.04 45.25
C GLU A 816 -14.23 24.47 44.88
N HIS A 817 -14.43 24.09 43.60
CA HIS A 817 -15.69 23.49 43.10
C HIS A 817 -15.78 22.00 43.47
N PHE A 818 -15.71 21.67 44.77
CA PHE A 818 -15.68 20.29 45.22
C PHE A 818 -17.02 19.55 45.12
N ASN A 819 -18.11 20.24 44.82
CA ASN A 819 -19.40 19.65 44.50
C ASN A 819 -19.53 19.13 43.05
N THR A 820 -18.45 19.07 42.35
CA THR A 820 -18.41 18.63 40.96
C THR A 820 -17.53 17.40 40.80
N ALA A 821 -18.07 16.29 40.28
CA ALA A 821 -17.33 15.11 39.88
C ALA A 821 -16.95 15.20 38.38
N ILE A 822 -15.75 14.76 38.04
CA ILE A 822 -15.23 14.75 36.65
C ILE A 822 -14.90 13.32 36.25
N VAL A 823 -15.71 12.77 35.36
CA VAL A 823 -15.63 11.37 34.86
C VAL A 823 -15.06 11.37 33.45
N ARG A 824 -14.07 10.49 33.20
CA ARG A 824 -13.41 10.36 31.92
C ARG A 824 -13.95 9.18 31.14
N LEU A 825 -14.34 9.40 29.88
CA LEU A 825 -14.57 8.34 28.92
C LEU A 825 -13.28 8.11 28.17
N GLU A 826 -12.63 6.97 28.46
CA GLU A 826 -11.39 6.55 27.82
C GLU A 826 -11.67 5.73 26.56
N GLN A 827 -12.77 4.94 26.56
CA GLN A 827 -13.28 4.25 25.38
C GLN A 827 -14.59 4.90 24.93
N LEU A 828 -14.59 5.37 23.69
CA LEU A 828 -15.76 5.98 23.07
C LEU A 828 -16.60 4.93 22.33
N TYR A 829 -15.95 3.93 21.76
CA TYR A 829 -16.63 2.81 21.10
C TYR A 829 -15.84 1.50 21.26
N PRO A 830 -16.50 0.36 21.49
CA PRO A 830 -17.90 0.22 21.87
C PRO A 830 -18.22 1.03 23.12
N PHE A 831 -19.42 1.65 23.15
CA PHE A 831 -19.80 2.56 24.22
C PHE A 831 -20.01 1.82 25.55
N PRO A 832 -19.35 2.25 26.65
CA PRO A 832 -19.39 1.55 27.95
C PRO A 832 -20.67 1.88 28.75
N ALA A 833 -21.82 1.49 28.24
CA ALA A 833 -23.13 1.87 28.79
C ALA A 833 -23.32 1.45 30.22
N ASP A 834 -22.86 0.27 30.61
CA ASP A 834 -23.09 -0.26 31.95
C ASP A 834 -22.24 0.47 33.01
N GLU A 835 -21.01 0.84 32.67
CA GLU A 835 -20.17 1.67 33.53
C GLU A 835 -20.78 3.06 33.70
N ILE A 836 -21.33 3.66 32.64
CA ILE A 836 -22.00 4.94 32.73
C ILE A 836 -23.27 4.88 33.55
N LYS A 837 -24.05 3.79 33.50
CA LYS A 837 -25.19 3.56 34.37
C LYS A 837 -24.79 3.53 35.83
N LYS A 838 -23.71 2.82 36.20
CA LYS A 838 -23.15 2.79 37.55
C LYS A 838 -22.75 4.19 38.02
N ILE A 839 -22.13 5.00 37.16
CA ILE A 839 -21.83 6.42 37.46
C ILE A 839 -23.12 7.20 37.74
N ARG A 840 -24.17 6.98 36.94
CA ARG A 840 -25.49 7.65 37.14
C ARG A 840 -26.12 7.22 38.45
N GLU A 841 -26.03 5.97 38.85
CA GLU A 841 -26.52 5.46 40.12
C GLU A 841 -25.73 6.00 41.30
N LYS A 842 -24.40 6.06 41.21
CA LYS A 842 -23.50 6.61 42.21
C LYS A 842 -23.83 8.07 42.51
N TYR A 843 -23.88 8.89 41.51
CA TYR A 843 -24.16 10.34 41.66
C TYR A 843 -25.63 10.68 41.46
N ASN A 844 -26.54 9.88 42.03
CA ASN A 844 -27.99 9.99 41.84
C ASN A 844 -28.61 11.30 42.37
N LYS A 845 -27.88 12.02 43.24
CA LYS A 845 -28.29 13.33 43.78
C LYS A 845 -27.88 14.49 42.89
N ALA A 846 -26.98 14.26 41.88
CA ALA A 846 -26.59 15.30 40.98
C ALA A 846 -27.76 15.68 40.05
N ASP A 847 -28.01 16.96 39.95
CA ASP A 847 -29.04 17.54 39.09
C ASP A 847 -28.48 18.11 37.78
N ARG A 848 -27.12 18.20 37.64
CA ARG A 848 -26.41 18.74 36.47
C ARG A 848 -25.47 17.74 35.88
N TRP A 849 -25.74 17.38 34.64
CA TRP A 849 -24.96 16.43 33.86
C TRP A 849 -24.44 17.08 32.58
N LEU A 850 -23.14 17.08 32.36
CA LEU A 850 -22.49 17.78 31.26
C LEU A 850 -21.56 16.84 30.48
N TRP A 851 -21.56 17.02 29.19
CA TRP A 851 -20.47 16.59 28.32
C TRP A 851 -19.60 17.79 27.98
N VAL A 852 -18.29 17.69 28.23
CA VAL A 852 -17.33 18.76 27.96
C VAL A 852 -16.31 18.28 26.98
N GLN A 853 -16.15 18.98 25.88
CA GLN A 853 -15.15 18.66 24.82
C GLN A 853 -14.46 19.93 24.33
N GLU A 854 -13.24 19.75 23.81
CA GLU A 854 -12.42 20.82 23.21
C GLU A 854 -12.82 21.14 21.78
N GLU A 855 -13.33 20.16 21.07
CA GLU A 855 -13.74 20.25 19.68
C GLU A 855 -14.94 21.20 19.51
N PRO A 856 -15.14 21.77 18.30
CA PRO A 856 -16.39 22.43 17.96
C PRO A 856 -17.58 21.49 18.17
N LYS A 857 -18.74 22.05 18.55
CA LYS A 857 -19.95 21.28 18.86
C LYS A 857 -20.39 20.32 17.72
N ASN A 858 -20.15 20.70 16.47
CA ASN A 858 -20.46 19.86 15.31
C ASN A 858 -19.37 18.80 15.00
N MET A 859 -18.32 18.74 15.78
CA MET A 859 -17.18 17.81 15.70
C MET A 859 -17.00 17.10 17.04
N GLY A 860 -15.97 16.23 17.13
CA GLY A 860 -15.70 15.49 18.34
C GLY A 860 -16.73 14.40 18.62
N ALA A 861 -16.88 14.03 19.89
CA ALA A 861 -17.70 12.89 20.28
C ALA A 861 -19.17 13.25 20.59
N TRP A 862 -19.53 14.52 20.72
CA TRP A 862 -20.83 14.96 21.25
C TRP A 862 -22.04 14.29 20.59
N TYR A 863 -22.14 14.31 19.24
CA TYR A 863 -23.32 13.75 18.56
C TYR A 863 -23.45 12.24 18.76
N PHE A 864 -22.34 11.55 18.79
CA PHE A 864 -22.29 10.12 19.06
C PHE A 864 -22.66 9.81 20.52
N ILE A 865 -22.01 10.45 21.49
CA ILE A 865 -22.23 10.25 22.92
C ILE A 865 -23.69 10.58 23.32
N ARG A 866 -24.25 11.61 22.76
CA ARG A 866 -25.64 12.02 23.04
C ARG A 866 -26.64 10.90 22.74
N GLU A 867 -26.44 10.16 21.67
CA GLU A 867 -27.31 9.03 21.30
C GLU A 867 -27.32 7.95 22.38
N PHE A 868 -26.15 7.60 22.88
CA PHE A 868 -25.99 6.53 23.88
C PHE A 868 -26.30 6.97 25.31
N MET A 869 -26.19 8.25 25.62
CA MET A 869 -26.47 8.82 26.96
C MET A 869 -27.85 9.42 27.11
N HIS A 870 -28.83 9.02 26.32
CA HIS A 870 -30.21 9.54 26.37
C HIS A 870 -30.86 9.38 27.75
N PHE A 871 -30.47 8.36 28.53
CA PHE A 871 -30.97 8.09 29.90
C PHE A 871 -30.43 9.10 30.94
N ILE A 872 -29.37 9.85 30.63
CA ILE A 872 -28.82 10.94 31.43
C ILE A 872 -29.23 12.29 30.84
N ASN A 873 -29.26 12.38 29.51
CA ASN A 873 -29.50 13.57 28.71
C ASN A 873 -28.60 14.75 29.12
N PRO A 874 -27.28 14.61 29.02
CA PRO A 874 -26.34 15.63 29.45
C PRO A 874 -26.43 16.89 28.58
N GLY A 875 -26.12 18.03 29.15
CA GLY A 875 -25.83 19.22 28.39
C GLY A 875 -24.45 19.20 27.77
N VAL A 876 -24.15 20.08 26.81
CA VAL A 876 -22.84 20.14 26.15
C VAL A 876 -22.15 21.48 26.34
N ILE A 877 -20.87 21.42 26.72
CA ILE A 877 -19.95 22.56 26.68
C ILE A 877 -18.88 22.26 25.65
N ALA A 878 -18.78 23.09 24.63
CA ALA A 878 -17.90 22.90 23.48
C ALA A 878 -17.59 24.23 22.82
N ARG A 879 -16.64 24.27 21.88
CA ARG A 879 -16.50 25.42 20.97
C ARG A 879 -17.75 25.59 20.12
N PRO A 880 -18.03 26.80 19.63
CA PRO A 880 -19.12 27.02 18.68
C PRO A 880 -18.93 26.12 17.45
N PRO A 881 -20.04 25.71 16.78
CA PRO A 881 -19.96 25.01 15.51
C PRO A 881 -19.09 25.76 14.51
N SER A 882 -18.20 25.04 13.83
CA SER A 882 -17.24 25.63 12.91
C SER A 882 -16.94 24.68 11.73
N GLY A 883 -16.63 25.22 10.56
CA GLY A 883 -16.12 24.46 9.43
C GLY A 883 -14.64 24.10 9.58
N SER A 884 -13.89 24.89 10.38
CA SER A 884 -12.49 24.59 10.73
C SER A 884 -12.43 23.98 12.12
N PRO A 885 -11.58 22.96 12.38
CA PRO A 885 -11.51 22.32 13.69
C PRO A 885 -10.99 23.26 14.78
N ALA A 886 -9.99 24.10 14.47
CA ALA A 886 -9.33 24.96 15.43
C ALA A 886 -8.98 26.34 14.85
N SER A 887 -8.68 27.27 15.75
CA SER A 887 -8.23 28.62 15.39
C SER A 887 -6.74 28.61 15.00
N GLY A 888 -6.38 29.40 13.98
CA GLY A 888 -4.99 29.70 13.64
C GLY A 888 -4.29 30.66 14.62
N SER A 889 -5.04 31.30 15.55
CA SER A 889 -4.48 32.19 16.57
C SER A 889 -4.39 31.48 17.92
N SER A 890 -3.20 31.32 18.44
CA SER A 890 -2.95 30.76 19.79
C SER A 890 -3.61 31.58 20.90
N LYS A 891 -3.64 32.90 20.76
CA LYS A 891 -4.33 33.77 21.71
C LYS A 891 -5.86 33.56 21.70
N PHE A 892 -6.46 33.42 20.52
CA PHE A 892 -7.88 33.16 20.41
C PHE A 892 -8.25 31.76 20.90
N HIS A 893 -7.38 30.77 20.60
CA HIS A 893 -7.49 29.44 21.16
C HIS A 893 -7.55 29.49 22.69
N GLN A 894 -6.60 30.19 23.35
CA GLN A 894 -6.58 30.31 24.82
C GLN A 894 -7.87 30.93 25.39
N ILE A 895 -8.39 31.97 24.71
CA ILE A 895 -9.66 32.59 25.13
C ILE A 895 -10.82 31.57 25.07
N GLN A 896 -10.87 30.80 23.97
CA GLN A 896 -11.91 29.77 23.80
C GLN A 896 -11.76 28.65 24.83
N GLN A 897 -10.53 28.19 25.04
CA GLN A 897 -10.21 27.09 25.96
C GLN A 897 -10.57 27.47 27.40
N ASN A 898 -10.15 28.66 27.89
CA ASN A 898 -10.50 29.16 29.22
C ASN A 898 -12.03 29.24 29.37
N LYS A 899 -12.70 29.73 28.32
CA LYS A 899 -14.17 29.87 28.36
C LYS A 899 -14.89 28.52 28.47
N ILE A 900 -14.39 27.46 27.82
CA ILE A 900 -14.92 26.09 27.97
C ILE A 900 -14.77 25.63 29.41
N VAL A 901 -13.56 25.77 29.97
CA VAL A 901 -13.28 25.37 31.35
C VAL A 901 -14.13 26.13 32.34
N GLU A 902 -14.15 27.47 32.28
CA GLU A 902 -14.97 28.33 33.16
C GLU A 902 -16.46 27.97 33.11
N LYS A 903 -17.03 27.85 31.89
CA LYS A 903 -18.42 27.50 31.67
C LYS A 903 -18.82 26.11 32.22
N SER A 904 -17.89 25.20 32.34
CA SER A 904 -18.13 23.87 32.89
C SER A 904 -18.49 23.91 34.39
N PHE A 905 -18.10 24.96 35.09
CA PHE A 905 -18.34 25.13 36.52
C PHE A 905 -19.33 26.28 36.86
N GLU A 906 -19.66 27.12 35.91
CA GLU A 906 -20.65 28.19 36.14
C GLU A 906 -22.06 27.66 36.32
N ASP A 907 -22.78 28.28 37.21
CA ASP A 907 -24.23 28.10 37.39
C ASP A 907 -24.99 29.00 36.39
N CYS A 908 -25.62 28.38 35.43
CA CYS A 908 -26.44 29.11 34.49
C CYS A 908 -27.87 29.23 35.01
N ASN A 909 -28.20 30.36 35.66
CA ASN A 909 -29.56 30.73 36.07
C ASN A 909 -30.25 31.57 34.99
N CYS A 910 -30.04 31.29 33.72
CA CYS A 910 -30.62 32.05 32.64
C CYS A 910 -32.12 31.78 32.51
N GLU A 911 -32.95 32.56 33.16
CA GLU A 911 -34.38 32.65 32.89
C GLU A 911 -34.66 33.26 31.49
N ASN A 912 -33.71 34.03 30.94
CA ASN A 912 -33.78 34.63 29.62
C ASN A 912 -32.58 34.31 28.78
N VAL A 913 -32.81 33.99 27.51
CA VAL A 913 -31.80 33.69 26.50
C VAL A 913 -30.80 34.84 26.38
N CYS A 914 -29.70 34.78 27.08
CA CYS A 914 -28.59 35.71 26.96
C CYS A 914 -27.92 35.58 25.57
N ARG A 915 -27.67 36.67 24.86
CA ARG A 915 -27.00 36.68 23.54
C ARG A 915 -25.60 36.04 23.57
N GLU A 916 -24.89 36.16 24.67
CA GLU A 916 -23.58 35.57 24.89
C GLU A 916 -23.64 34.06 25.17
N CYS A 917 -24.69 33.57 25.84
CA CYS A 917 -24.90 32.16 26.11
C CYS A 917 -25.37 31.35 24.89
N LYS A 918 -25.87 31.99 23.84
CA LYS A 918 -26.41 31.31 22.64
C LYS A 918 -25.44 30.37 21.97
N GLN A 919 -24.13 30.52 22.18
CA GLN A 919 -23.10 29.71 21.56
C GLN A 919 -22.54 28.59 22.43
N LEU A 920 -22.77 28.60 23.75
CA LEU A 920 -22.13 27.70 24.73
C LEU A 920 -23.09 27.13 25.80
N CYS A 921 -24.39 27.52 25.86
CA CYS A 921 -25.28 27.17 26.95
C CYS A 921 -26.33 26.10 26.60
N ILE A 922 -26.62 25.29 27.62
CA ILE A 922 -27.54 24.13 27.62
C ILE A 922 -29.00 24.49 27.46
N SER A 923 -29.44 25.63 28.04
CA SER A 923 -30.85 26.06 28.07
C SER A 923 -31.47 26.28 26.67
N HIS A 924 -30.67 26.36 25.63
CA HIS A 924 -31.09 26.45 24.24
C HIS A 924 -31.52 25.14 23.60
N LEU A 925 -31.05 24.01 24.10
CA LEU A 925 -31.39 22.70 23.53
C LEU A 925 -32.82 22.27 23.88
N ASN A 926 -33.37 22.75 25.00
CA ASN A 926 -34.74 22.43 25.40
C ASN A 926 -35.81 23.20 24.59
N GLN A 927 -35.42 24.22 23.83
CA GLN A 927 -36.36 24.95 22.97
C GLN A 927 -36.45 24.41 21.53
N PHE A 928 -35.52 23.51 21.09
CA PHE A 928 -35.57 22.89 19.78
C PHE A 928 -36.17 21.48 19.77
N ASN A 929 -36.73 21.03 20.90
CA ASN A 929 -37.45 19.74 20.98
C ASN A 929 -38.93 19.86 20.60
N VAL A 930 -39.33 20.89 19.82
CA VAL A 930 -40.64 20.96 19.21
C VAL A 930 -40.43 21.12 17.71
N VAL A 931 -40.25 20.05 16.99
CA VAL A 931 -40.97 19.59 15.77
C VAL A 931 -40.51 18.19 15.49
#